data_77c2724ffef372f4629de55fcf94798c
#
_entry.id   77c2724ffef372f4629de55fcf94798c
#
_cell.length_a   1.000
_cell.length_b   1.000
_cell.length_c   1.000
_cell.angle_alpha   90.00
_cell.angle_beta   90.00
_cell.angle_gamma   90.00
#
_symmetry.space_group_name_H-M   'P 1'
#
loop_
_entity.id
_entity.type
_entity.pdbx_description
1 polymer ?
#
loop_
_entity_poly.entity_id
_entity_poly.type
_entity_poly.pdbx_seq_one_letter_code
_entity_poly.pdbx_strand_id
1 'polypeptide(L)'
;PKRLKDNWNNYKNNYKNNPLAEDRLRYDVLFHTDMDRERGESNGIDLGKINWGNYDLVVIDESHNFRNGEGTTHKKEEGVENRYQKLMRKIIKLGVKTKVLMLSATPVNTDFSDLRNQLMLASEGDSSNLTKTLTTKKTVTEIFGQAQRAFKDWSSLETENRTTEYLLDMLDFDFFELLDSVTISRSRKHIEKYYDQSDIGKFPKRFAPINESPKLTDLDITYNDLFQFIDLLNLEVYTPLKYVYPSKIEKYTEQATAGASSWANREKGRNQLMITNLLKRAESSIHAFKLTSERILENISLKLQVIEEYKQSKNGIVKSDSDDFEDDVFTVGQDLKIDIADMDYQSWEKQLVADKYVFTELLDVVNRIIPEHDTKMATLQEIILKKIENPINKGNKKVIIFTAFSDTADYLYKYLSNQLIQKDGVHTALISGTRTESTIPGRKNDFNELLTLFSPKSKNRDALGLDGEIDVVIATDVISEGQNLQDADYLINYDIHWNPVRIIQRFGRIDRIGSTNDNIQMVNFWPDISLDEYINLKARVENRAKLVAISSTGEDTIDNTDPDMEYRKKQLETLQNEVVDLEDMSSGVNIMDLGLNEFQLDLQKLREKYGDYEAKPYGIHAITKADSNHPAGVIFVLRNRNNAMNIDKQNRLHPFYLVYIAENGKIISNHFNPKKILDDMRYLSSEKSVPIENLVQSFNIETLEGKDMSKYSNLLNQAIDSMISVKEEKDIDSLFTTGGTTALENDINGLNDFELIDFLVVRGE
;
A
#
# COMPACT_ATOMS: atom_id res chain seq x y z
N PRO A 1 5.34 -8.88 -11.95
CA PRO A 1 4.91 -10.27 -12.17
C PRO A 1 5.19 -10.71 -13.63
N LYS A 2 5.57 -11.99 -13.85
CA LYS A 2 5.85 -12.54 -15.19
C LYS A 2 4.69 -12.37 -16.19
N ARG A 3 3.47 -12.33 -15.69
CA ARG A 3 2.24 -12.18 -16.48
C ARG A 3 2.03 -10.77 -17.07
N LEU A 4 2.80 -9.77 -16.63
CA LEU A 4 2.76 -8.41 -17.17
C LEU A 4 3.74 -8.18 -18.33
N LYS A 5 4.50 -9.20 -18.74
CA LYS A 5 5.52 -9.06 -19.79
C LYS A 5 4.96 -8.44 -21.08
N ASP A 6 3.76 -8.84 -21.48
CA ASP A 6 3.17 -8.40 -22.75
C ASP A 6 2.77 -6.92 -22.71
N ASN A 7 2.31 -6.43 -21.56
CA ASN A 7 2.02 -5.00 -21.37
C ASN A 7 3.28 -4.16 -21.56
N TRP A 8 4.41 -4.57 -20.96
CA TRP A 8 5.68 -3.88 -21.12
C TRP A 8 6.34 -4.11 -22.48
N ASN A 9 6.18 -5.30 -23.09
CA ASN A 9 6.74 -5.58 -24.40
C ASN A 9 5.98 -4.89 -25.55
N ASN A 10 4.77 -4.38 -25.32
CA ASN A 10 3.93 -3.77 -26.34
C ASN A 10 4.59 -2.57 -27.05
N TYR A 11 5.53 -1.89 -26.40
CA TYR A 11 6.22 -0.71 -26.93
C TYR A 11 7.55 -1.02 -27.62
N LYS A 12 7.89 -2.30 -27.82
CA LYS A 12 9.06 -2.70 -28.62
C LYS A 12 8.76 -2.56 -30.13
N ASN A 13 9.78 -2.20 -30.90
CA ASN A 13 9.66 -1.85 -32.32
C ASN A 13 8.86 -2.81 -33.21
N ASN A 14 8.82 -4.06 -32.92
CA ASN A 14 8.22 -5.11 -33.76
C ASN A 14 6.84 -5.57 -33.29
N TYR A 15 6.27 -4.92 -32.30
CA TYR A 15 4.94 -5.29 -31.81
C TYR A 15 3.85 -4.67 -32.65
N LYS A 16 2.91 -5.51 -33.10
CA LYS A 16 1.68 -5.09 -33.80
C LYS A 16 0.90 -4.16 -32.86
N ASN A 17 0.54 -2.97 -33.27
CA ASN A 17 -0.17 -1.95 -32.48
C ASN A 17 0.70 -1.17 -31.46
N ASN A 18 1.98 -1.04 -31.69
CA ASN A 18 2.82 -0.16 -30.88
C ASN A 18 2.50 1.32 -31.19
N PRO A 19 1.91 2.10 -30.27
CA PRO A 19 1.60 3.52 -30.48
C PRO A 19 2.85 4.39 -30.55
N LEU A 20 4.01 3.89 -30.06
CA LEU A 20 5.31 4.57 -30.03
C LEU A 20 6.30 3.94 -31.04
N ALA A 21 5.79 3.35 -32.12
CA ALA A 21 6.64 2.64 -33.09
C ALA A 21 7.67 3.59 -33.76
N GLU A 22 7.33 4.86 -33.95
CA GLU A 22 8.20 5.87 -34.53
C GLU A 22 9.38 6.23 -33.64
N ASP A 23 9.21 6.14 -32.30
CA ASP A 23 10.26 6.44 -31.31
C ASP A 23 11.37 5.38 -31.25
N ARG A 24 11.12 4.21 -31.81
CA ARG A 24 12.08 3.09 -31.90
C ARG A 24 12.70 2.73 -30.56
N LEU A 25 11.89 2.65 -29.51
CA LEU A 25 12.35 2.35 -28.15
C LEU A 25 13.04 0.97 -28.08
N ARG A 26 14.26 0.94 -27.55
CA ARG A 26 15.03 -0.29 -27.33
C ARG A 26 15.18 -0.50 -25.82
N TYR A 27 14.61 -1.57 -25.31
CA TYR A 27 14.70 -1.92 -23.91
C TYR A 27 14.51 -3.42 -23.68
N ASP A 28 14.95 -3.88 -22.55
CA ASP A 28 14.77 -5.25 -22.07
C ASP A 28 13.80 -5.26 -20.90
N VAL A 29 12.91 -6.26 -20.90
CA VAL A 29 11.94 -6.47 -19.82
C VAL A 29 12.33 -7.69 -19.03
N LEU A 30 12.69 -7.47 -17.78
CA LEU A 30 13.07 -8.50 -16.80
C LEU A 30 12.11 -8.46 -15.61
N PHE A 31 12.13 -9.52 -14.83
CA PHE A 31 11.31 -9.61 -13.63
C PHE A 31 12.18 -9.42 -12.37
N HIS A 32 11.61 -8.91 -11.29
CA HIS A 32 12.35 -8.73 -10.04
C HIS A 32 13.04 -10.03 -9.57
N THR A 33 12.41 -11.18 -9.80
CA THR A 33 12.95 -12.50 -9.47
C THR A 33 14.14 -12.92 -10.34
N ASP A 34 14.38 -12.26 -11.49
CA ASP A 34 15.53 -12.56 -12.33
C ASP A 34 16.84 -12.07 -11.69
N MET A 35 16.75 -11.11 -10.77
CA MET A 35 17.89 -10.68 -9.95
C MET A 35 18.41 -11.79 -9.03
N ASP A 36 17.59 -12.79 -8.69
CA ASP A 36 18.01 -13.94 -7.87
C ASP A 36 18.75 -15.01 -8.68
N ARG A 37 18.73 -14.90 -10.01
CA ARG A 37 19.26 -15.90 -10.96
C ARG A 37 20.53 -15.40 -11.64
N GLU A 38 21.54 -16.26 -11.74
CA GLU A 38 22.79 -15.96 -12.45
C GLU A 38 22.77 -16.49 -13.90
N ARG A 39 21.93 -17.48 -14.21
CA ARG A 39 21.84 -18.15 -15.51
C ARG A 39 20.40 -18.51 -15.85
N GLY A 40 20.18 -18.83 -17.12
CA GLY A 40 18.88 -19.25 -17.65
C GLY A 40 18.25 -18.18 -18.50
N GLU A 41 17.09 -18.50 -19.09
CA GLU A 41 16.35 -17.60 -19.98
C GLU A 41 15.22 -16.90 -19.23
N SER A 42 15.00 -15.63 -19.52
CA SER A 42 13.86 -14.84 -19.06
C SER A 42 13.41 -13.91 -20.18
N ASN A 43 12.13 -13.99 -20.56
CA ASN A 43 11.50 -13.14 -21.59
C ASN A 43 12.29 -13.10 -22.93
N GLY A 44 12.87 -14.24 -23.36
CA GLY A 44 13.70 -14.34 -24.56
C GLY A 44 15.14 -13.85 -24.38
N ILE A 45 15.56 -13.56 -23.15
CA ILE A 45 16.88 -13.02 -22.84
C ILE A 45 17.66 -14.06 -22.01
N ASP A 46 18.88 -14.39 -22.44
CA ASP A 46 19.80 -15.24 -21.69
C ASP A 46 20.46 -14.41 -20.58
N LEU A 47 20.07 -14.67 -19.33
CA LEU A 47 20.55 -13.93 -18.16
C LEU A 47 22.07 -14.01 -17.96
N GLY A 48 22.71 -15.11 -18.40
CA GLY A 48 24.14 -15.27 -18.31
C GLY A 48 24.94 -14.43 -19.32
N LYS A 49 24.26 -13.89 -20.35
CA LYS A 49 24.86 -13.06 -21.40
C LYS A 49 24.52 -11.59 -21.30
N ILE A 50 23.71 -11.20 -20.33
CA ILE A 50 23.35 -9.79 -20.16
C ILE A 50 24.57 -8.99 -19.72
N ASN A 51 24.88 -7.95 -20.46
CA ASN A 51 25.78 -6.91 -19.98
C ASN A 51 25.00 -5.91 -19.10
N TRP A 52 24.88 -6.24 -17.83
CA TRP A 52 24.11 -5.49 -16.83
C TRP A 52 24.55 -4.02 -16.70
N GLY A 53 25.81 -3.71 -17.04
CA GLY A 53 26.35 -2.35 -16.96
C GLY A 53 26.08 -1.49 -18.19
N ASN A 54 25.33 -1.96 -19.20
CA ASN A 54 25.17 -1.25 -20.48
C ASN A 54 23.76 -0.61 -20.65
N TYR A 55 23.12 -0.23 -19.55
CA TYR A 55 21.80 0.42 -19.59
C TYR A 55 21.92 1.89 -19.18
N ASP A 56 21.43 2.80 -20.02
CA ASP A 56 21.35 4.25 -19.72
C ASP A 56 20.23 4.58 -18.73
N LEU A 57 19.16 3.78 -18.73
CA LEU A 57 17.99 3.96 -17.89
C LEU A 57 17.48 2.61 -17.37
N VAL A 58 17.20 2.56 -16.08
CA VAL A 58 16.44 1.44 -15.44
C VAL A 58 15.11 1.98 -14.93
N VAL A 59 14.02 1.40 -15.42
CA VAL A 59 12.66 1.66 -14.92
C VAL A 59 12.26 0.51 -14.01
N ILE A 60 11.91 0.82 -12.76
CA ILE A 60 11.52 -0.16 -11.74
C ILE A 60 10.05 0.05 -11.42
N ASP A 61 9.21 -0.83 -11.96
CA ASP A 61 7.79 -0.88 -11.59
C ASP A 61 7.61 -1.56 -10.23
N GLU A 62 6.64 -1.09 -9.42
CA GLU A 62 6.45 -1.56 -8.05
C GLU A 62 7.75 -1.53 -7.22
N SER A 63 8.43 -0.37 -7.24
CA SER A 63 9.76 -0.19 -6.63
C SER A 63 9.81 -0.44 -5.13
N HIS A 64 8.65 -0.43 -4.43
CA HIS A 64 8.55 -0.82 -3.03
C HIS A 64 9.07 -2.25 -2.74
N ASN A 65 9.19 -3.11 -3.75
CA ASN A 65 9.84 -4.42 -3.61
C ASN A 65 11.36 -4.35 -3.36
N PHE A 66 11.98 -3.18 -3.55
CA PHE A 66 13.39 -2.92 -3.27
C PHE A 66 13.62 -2.09 -2.00
N ARG A 67 12.61 -1.92 -1.15
CA ARG A 67 12.66 -1.12 0.08
C ARG A 67 13.65 -1.61 1.14
N ASN A 68 13.98 -2.91 1.14
CA ASN A 68 14.74 -3.55 2.23
C ASN A 68 16.24 -3.18 2.29
N GLY A 69 16.78 -2.40 1.36
CA GLY A 69 18.15 -1.88 1.40
C GLY A 69 19.26 -2.93 1.63
N GLU A 70 20.40 -2.46 2.13
CA GLU A 70 21.58 -3.31 2.41
C GLU A 70 21.52 -4.04 3.76
N GLY A 71 20.64 -3.59 4.70
CA GLY A 71 20.71 -3.92 6.13
C GLY A 71 19.77 -4.98 6.67
N THR A 72 18.84 -5.53 5.88
CA THR A 72 17.72 -6.35 6.40
C THR A 72 17.89 -7.86 6.25
N THR A 73 19.04 -8.36 5.88
CA THR A 73 19.29 -9.80 5.96
C THR A 73 19.48 -10.21 7.42
N HIS A 74 18.49 -10.88 7.99
CA HIS A 74 18.65 -11.66 9.21
C HIS A 74 19.87 -12.58 9.05
N LYS A 75 20.93 -12.32 9.82
CA LYS A 75 22.22 -13.04 9.83
C LYS A 75 22.79 -13.30 8.42
N LYS A 76 23.75 -12.48 8.04
CA LYS A 76 24.60 -12.70 6.87
C LYS A 76 25.11 -14.15 6.86
N GLU A 77 24.63 -14.97 5.95
CA GLU A 77 25.54 -15.91 5.32
C GLU A 77 26.54 -15.03 4.55
N GLU A 78 27.79 -15.05 4.92
CA GLU A 78 28.82 -14.29 4.23
C GLU A 78 28.79 -14.66 2.74
N GLY A 79 28.41 -13.71 1.90
CA GLY A 79 28.43 -13.84 0.44
C GLY A 79 27.10 -13.89 -0.30
N VAL A 80 25.93 -13.92 0.37
CA VAL A 80 24.63 -13.91 -0.34
C VAL A 80 24.08 -12.48 -0.44
N GLU A 81 24.15 -11.91 -1.66
CA GLU A 81 23.56 -10.59 -1.96
C GLU A 81 22.05 -10.68 -2.15
N ASN A 82 21.29 -9.75 -1.56
CA ASN A 82 19.87 -9.57 -1.86
C ASN A 82 19.65 -8.89 -3.23
N ARG A 83 18.40 -8.83 -3.70
CA ARG A 83 18.03 -8.19 -4.99
C ARG A 83 18.46 -6.72 -5.06
N TYR A 84 18.32 -5.99 -3.97
CA TYR A 84 18.72 -4.59 -3.87
C TYR A 84 20.23 -4.44 -4.08
N GLN A 85 21.04 -5.23 -3.37
CA GLN A 85 22.50 -5.21 -3.48
C GLN A 85 22.98 -5.62 -4.88
N LYS A 86 22.34 -6.64 -5.48
CA LYS A 86 22.66 -7.06 -6.86
C LYS A 86 22.34 -5.96 -7.87
N LEU A 87 21.16 -5.31 -7.77
CA LEU A 87 20.79 -4.20 -8.63
C LEU A 87 21.76 -3.03 -8.50
N MET A 88 22.08 -2.64 -7.26
CA MET A 88 23.04 -1.57 -6.96
C MET A 88 24.43 -1.88 -7.57
N ARG A 89 24.94 -3.08 -7.36
CA ARG A 89 26.28 -3.44 -7.81
C ARG A 89 26.38 -3.67 -9.31
N LYS A 90 25.49 -4.54 -9.86
CA LYS A 90 25.60 -4.99 -11.27
C LYS A 90 25.22 -3.93 -12.28
N ILE A 91 24.27 -3.08 -11.96
CA ILE A 91 23.68 -2.13 -12.91
C ILE A 91 24.11 -0.71 -12.57
N ILE A 92 23.86 -0.27 -11.33
CA ILE A 92 24.00 1.13 -10.98
C ILE A 92 25.46 1.54 -10.81
N LYS A 93 26.22 0.79 -10.00
CA LYS A 93 27.65 1.14 -9.71
C LYS A 93 28.65 0.73 -10.79
N LEU A 94 28.42 -0.40 -11.47
CA LEU A 94 29.35 -0.91 -12.48
C LEU A 94 29.02 -0.46 -13.90
N GLY A 95 27.87 0.20 -14.08
CA GLY A 95 27.38 0.62 -15.38
C GLY A 95 27.92 1.95 -15.88
N VAL A 96 27.46 2.32 -17.05
CA VAL A 96 27.42 3.71 -17.53
C VAL A 96 26.60 4.50 -16.50
N LYS A 97 26.64 5.85 -16.50
CA LYS A 97 25.87 6.69 -15.58
C LYS A 97 24.35 6.41 -15.70
N THR A 98 23.93 5.26 -15.19
CA THR A 98 22.58 4.72 -15.34
C THR A 98 21.59 5.55 -14.54
N LYS A 99 20.62 6.15 -15.20
CA LYS A 99 19.49 6.83 -14.54
C LYS A 99 18.50 5.79 -14.02
N VAL A 100 17.86 6.09 -12.89
CA VAL A 100 16.84 5.21 -12.29
C VAL A 100 15.52 5.95 -12.17
N LEU A 101 14.48 5.37 -12.76
CA LEU A 101 13.09 5.82 -12.61
C LEU A 101 12.32 4.75 -11.82
N MET A 102 11.74 5.15 -10.72
CA MET A 102 10.97 4.25 -9.85
C MET A 102 9.48 4.60 -9.91
N LEU A 103 8.66 3.56 -10.07
CA LEU A 103 7.20 3.67 -10.09
C LEU A 103 6.66 2.89 -8.90
N SER A 104 5.88 3.53 -8.05
CA SER A 104 5.22 2.89 -6.92
C SER A 104 3.96 3.65 -6.52
N ALA A 105 2.90 2.93 -6.18
CA ALA A 105 1.71 3.51 -5.56
C ALA A 105 1.88 3.65 -4.03
N THR A 106 2.82 2.91 -3.42
CA THR A 106 3.08 2.88 -1.98
C THR A 106 4.57 2.97 -1.68
N PRO A 107 5.22 4.12 -1.93
CA PRO A 107 6.66 4.26 -1.72
C PRO A 107 7.06 4.19 -0.24
N VAL A 108 6.18 4.56 0.68
CA VAL A 108 6.31 4.38 2.13
C VAL A 108 5.28 3.34 2.57
N ASN A 109 5.73 2.27 3.21
CA ASN A 109 4.82 1.20 3.66
C ASN A 109 4.75 1.10 5.18
N THR A 110 5.90 1.02 5.84
CA THR A 110 5.99 0.87 7.30
C THR A 110 6.76 2.00 7.98
N ASP A 111 7.74 2.55 7.30
CA ASP A 111 8.55 3.66 7.82
C ASP A 111 9.24 4.45 6.68
N PHE A 112 9.86 5.57 7.02
CA PHE A 112 10.58 6.39 6.05
C PHE A 112 11.90 5.76 5.57
N SER A 113 12.41 4.71 6.22
CA SER A 113 13.59 3.99 5.75
C SER A 113 13.32 3.26 4.42
N ASP A 114 12.07 2.84 4.19
CA ASP A 114 11.61 2.26 2.93
C ASP A 114 11.86 3.23 1.75
N LEU A 115 11.49 4.49 1.93
CA LEU A 115 11.68 5.53 0.92
C LEU A 115 13.15 5.89 0.77
N ARG A 116 13.89 6.03 1.88
CA ARG A 116 15.34 6.29 1.84
C ARG A 116 16.06 5.24 1.01
N ASN A 117 15.79 3.95 1.24
CA ASN A 117 16.45 2.88 0.52
C ASN A 117 16.14 2.91 -0.99
N GLN A 118 14.92 3.26 -1.37
CA GLN A 118 14.57 3.45 -2.78
C GLN A 118 15.33 4.64 -3.37
N LEU A 119 15.38 5.79 -2.69
CA LEU A 119 16.11 6.97 -3.19
C LEU A 119 17.62 6.73 -3.31
N MET A 120 18.20 5.88 -2.45
CA MET A 120 19.60 5.48 -2.58
C MET A 120 19.89 4.73 -3.89
N LEU A 121 18.93 4.01 -4.47
CA LEU A 121 19.08 3.43 -5.82
C LEU A 121 19.21 4.53 -6.88
N ALA A 122 18.43 5.60 -6.78
CA ALA A 122 18.47 6.70 -7.74
C ALA A 122 19.74 7.54 -7.64
N SER A 123 20.42 7.51 -6.47
CA SER A 123 21.66 8.28 -6.21
C SER A 123 22.95 7.46 -6.38
N GLU A 124 22.89 6.30 -7.01
CA GLU A 124 24.04 5.40 -7.20
C GLU A 124 24.68 4.90 -5.88
N GLY A 125 23.90 4.93 -4.79
CA GLY A 125 24.37 4.60 -3.44
C GLY A 125 25.18 5.73 -2.77
N ASP A 126 25.38 6.86 -3.46
CA ASP A 126 26.04 8.06 -2.91
C ASP A 126 24.99 9.12 -2.54
N SER A 127 24.68 9.20 -1.26
CA SER A 127 23.70 10.16 -0.74
C SER A 127 24.06 11.62 -1.01
N SER A 128 25.35 11.93 -1.23
CA SER A 128 25.80 13.28 -1.54
C SER A 128 25.25 13.79 -2.88
N ASN A 129 24.91 12.89 -3.80
CA ASN A 129 24.31 13.26 -5.09
C ASN A 129 22.89 13.85 -4.93
N LEU A 130 22.14 13.40 -3.92
CA LEU A 130 20.80 13.93 -3.65
C LEU A 130 20.83 15.29 -2.95
N THR A 131 21.85 15.57 -2.16
CA THR A 131 21.96 16.83 -1.39
C THR A 131 22.70 17.93 -2.11
N LYS A 132 23.36 17.67 -3.25
CA LYS A 132 24.11 18.69 -4.01
C LYS A 132 23.28 19.88 -4.49
N THR A 133 22.00 19.66 -4.75
CA THR A 133 21.06 20.67 -5.25
C THR A 133 20.23 21.30 -4.13
N LEU A 134 20.34 20.80 -2.91
CA LEU A 134 19.59 21.27 -1.75
C LEU A 134 20.34 22.39 -1.01
N THR A 135 19.58 23.19 -0.30
CA THR A 135 20.16 24.27 0.54
C THR A 135 20.71 23.75 1.87
N THR A 136 20.36 22.54 2.25
CA THR A 136 20.75 21.89 3.51
C THR A 136 22.22 21.48 3.53
N LYS A 137 22.83 21.52 4.73
CA LYS A 137 24.13 20.91 5.00
C LYS A 137 24.07 19.51 5.58
N LYS A 138 22.83 19.01 5.84
CA LYS A 138 22.61 17.68 6.41
C LYS A 138 22.78 16.60 5.34
N THR A 139 23.21 15.44 5.76
CA THR A 139 23.24 14.24 4.93
C THR A 139 21.84 13.65 4.81
N VAL A 140 21.57 12.89 3.73
CA VAL A 140 20.29 12.15 3.55
C VAL A 140 20.00 11.25 4.75
N THR A 141 21.02 10.63 5.35
CA THR A 141 20.87 9.77 6.53
C THR A 141 20.39 10.55 7.76
N GLU A 142 20.91 11.77 7.97
CA GLU A 142 20.46 12.63 9.05
C GLU A 142 19.03 13.13 8.83
N ILE A 143 18.69 13.53 7.61
CA ILE A 143 17.33 13.97 7.23
C ILE A 143 16.33 12.86 7.50
N PHE A 144 16.57 11.65 6.98
CA PHE A 144 15.68 10.52 7.19
C PHE A 144 15.66 10.03 8.65
N GLY A 145 16.79 10.15 9.37
CA GLY A 145 16.85 9.81 10.79
C GLY A 145 16.00 10.73 11.66
N GLN A 146 15.91 12.02 11.31
CA GLN A 146 15.02 12.97 11.97
C GLN A 146 13.56 12.71 11.61
N ALA A 147 13.25 12.51 10.33
CA ALA A 147 11.91 12.20 9.86
C ALA A 147 11.37 10.90 10.48
N GLN A 148 12.21 9.88 10.61
CA GLN A 148 11.81 8.60 11.24
C GLN A 148 11.52 8.76 12.73
N ARG A 149 12.26 9.60 13.45
CA ARG A 149 11.96 9.92 14.86
C ARG A 149 10.62 10.63 14.97
N ALA A 150 10.42 11.69 14.18
CA ALA A 150 9.16 12.42 14.13
C ALA A 150 7.96 11.49 13.83
N PHE A 151 8.13 10.57 12.87
CA PHE A 151 7.09 9.59 12.54
C PHE A 151 6.83 8.62 13.69
N LYS A 152 7.87 8.15 14.38
CA LYS A 152 7.72 7.26 15.54
C LYS A 152 7.01 7.97 16.70
N ASP A 153 7.40 9.20 17.00
CA ASP A 153 6.77 10.00 18.04
C ASP A 153 5.31 10.29 17.72
N TRP A 154 5.01 10.67 16.47
CA TRP A 154 3.64 10.83 15.99
C TRP A 154 2.83 9.52 16.07
N SER A 155 3.41 8.39 15.70
CA SER A 155 2.73 7.09 15.76
C SER A 155 2.43 6.61 17.19
N SER A 156 3.14 7.14 18.18
CA SER A 156 2.92 6.85 19.60
C SER A 156 1.85 7.75 20.26
N LEU A 157 1.35 8.76 19.56
CA LEU A 157 0.28 9.62 20.06
C LEU A 157 -1.05 8.88 20.14
N GLU A 158 -1.98 9.37 20.98
CA GLU A 158 -3.36 8.92 20.99
C GLU A 158 -4.04 9.20 19.63
N THR A 159 -4.95 8.32 19.22
CA THR A 159 -5.57 8.31 17.87
C THR A 159 -6.19 9.64 17.48
N GLU A 160 -6.75 10.39 18.43
CA GLU A 160 -7.35 11.71 18.21
C GLU A 160 -6.33 12.78 17.79
N ASN A 161 -5.09 12.65 18.24
CA ASN A 161 -3.99 13.59 17.98
C ASN A 161 -3.12 13.19 16.76
N ARG A 162 -3.34 12.03 16.18
CA ARG A 162 -2.61 11.55 14.99
C ARG A 162 -3.17 12.14 13.72
N THR A 163 -3.07 13.45 13.56
CA THR A 163 -3.45 14.14 12.32
C THR A 163 -2.24 14.28 11.40
N THR A 164 -2.48 14.30 10.09
CA THR A 164 -1.44 14.57 9.08
C THR A 164 -0.80 15.94 9.32
N GLU A 165 -1.60 16.91 9.71
CA GLU A 165 -1.16 18.28 10.01
C GLU A 165 -0.12 18.29 11.14
N TYR A 166 -0.36 17.54 12.21
CA TYR A 166 0.59 17.42 13.33
C TYR A 166 1.90 16.74 12.93
N LEU A 167 1.85 15.70 12.09
CA LEU A 167 3.06 15.07 11.57
C LEU A 167 3.86 16.06 10.69
N LEU A 168 3.18 16.82 9.83
CA LEU A 168 3.82 17.82 8.98
C LEU A 168 4.59 18.87 9.81
N ASP A 169 4.02 19.28 10.94
CA ASP A 169 4.66 20.23 11.87
C ASP A 169 5.89 19.64 12.57
N MET A 170 5.94 18.30 12.75
CA MET A 170 7.09 17.61 13.34
C MET A 170 8.22 17.34 12.34
N LEU A 171 7.94 17.37 11.04
CA LEU A 171 8.93 17.10 10.00
C LEU A 171 9.75 18.34 9.66
N ASP A 172 11.05 18.16 9.47
CA ASP A 172 12.01 19.22 9.18
C ASP A 172 11.91 19.69 7.72
N PHE A 173 12.20 20.96 7.46
CA PHE A 173 12.26 21.55 6.12
C PHE A 173 13.10 20.73 5.13
N ASP A 174 14.29 20.29 5.57
CA ASP A 174 15.23 19.53 4.73
C ASP A 174 14.61 18.25 4.14
N PHE A 175 13.69 17.62 4.87
CA PHE A 175 12.98 16.43 4.40
C PHE A 175 12.05 16.74 3.22
N PHE A 176 11.33 17.85 3.32
CA PHE A 176 10.43 18.27 2.24
C PHE A 176 11.18 18.74 1.00
N GLU A 177 12.27 19.53 1.17
CA GLU A 177 13.11 19.97 0.07
C GLU A 177 13.70 18.78 -0.70
N LEU A 178 14.16 17.75 0.03
CA LEU A 178 14.65 16.52 -0.56
C LEU A 178 13.54 15.82 -1.36
N LEU A 179 12.35 15.62 -0.79
CA LEU A 179 11.24 14.95 -1.48
C LEU A 179 10.82 15.69 -2.74
N ASP A 180 10.63 17.00 -2.67
CA ASP A 180 10.22 17.83 -3.80
C ASP A 180 11.22 17.79 -4.96
N SER A 181 12.52 17.59 -4.66
CA SER A 181 13.56 17.51 -5.69
C SER A 181 13.57 16.17 -6.45
N VAL A 182 13.05 15.08 -5.86
CA VAL A 182 13.23 13.71 -6.41
C VAL A 182 11.93 12.96 -6.67
N THR A 183 10.77 13.49 -6.27
CA THR A 183 9.48 12.82 -6.43
C THR A 183 8.53 13.57 -7.38
N ILE A 184 7.75 12.81 -8.14
CA ILE A 184 6.63 13.31 -8.94
C ILE A 184 5.40 12.54 -8.50
N SER A 185 4.51 13.19 -7.77
CA SER A 185 3.32 12.56 -7.20
C SER A 185 2.04 13.04 -7.89
N ARG A 186 1.09 12.13 -8.14
CA ARG A 186 -0.20 12.41 -8.77
C ARG A 186 -1.29 11.56 -8.14
N SER A 187 -2.22 12.20 -7.45
CA SER A 187 -3.41 11.54 -6.92
C SER A 187 -4.60 11.66 -7.88
N ARG A 188 -5.60 10.82 -7.66
CA ARG A 188 -6.88 10.92 -8.38
C ARG A 188 -7.50 12.30 -8.24
N LYS A 189 -7.61 12.81 -7.00
CA LYS A 189 -8.15 14.14 -6.70
C LYS A 189 -7.39 15.24 -7.46
N HIS A 190 -6.07 15.09 -7.56
CA HIS A 190 -5.22 16.00 -8.33
C HIS A 190 -5.55 15.96 -9.82
N ILE A 191 -5.66 14.76 -10.39
CA ILE A 191 -5.98 14.58 -11.81
C ILE A 191 -7.37 15.12 -12.12
N GLU A 192 -8.38 14.81 -11.31
CA GLU A 192 -9.76 15.31 -11.49
C GLU A 192 -9.85 16.83 -11.43
N LYS A 193 -9.02 17.48 -10.60
CA LYS A 193 -9.05 18.93 -10.39
C LYS A 193 -8.26 19.73 -11.41
N TYR A 194 -7.14 19.18 -11.94
CA TYR A 194 -6.15 19.97 -12.67
C TYR A 194 -5.85 19.52 -14.11
N TYR A 195 -6.35 18.35 -14.52
CA TYR A 195 -6.14 17.87 -15.88
C TYR A 195 -7.41 17.98 -16.71
N ASP A 196 -7.25 18.25 -18.01
CA ASP A 196 -8.40 18.22 -18.92
C ASP A 196 -8.85 16.78 -19.14
N GLN A 197 -10.04 16.48 -18.62
CA GLN A 197 -10.64 15.16 -18.72
C GLN A 197 -11.13 14.83 -20.14
N SER A 198 -11.18 15.80 -21.05
CA SER A 198 -11.53 15.53 -22.45
C SER A 198 -10.45 14.72 -23.16
N ASP A 199 -9.19 14.92 -22.81
CA ASP A 199 -8.04 14.26 -23.43
C ASP A 199 -7.66 12.93 -22.78
N ILE A 200 -7.79 12.85 -21.46
CA ILE A 200 -7.34 11.68 -20.68
C ILE A 200 -8.48 10.75 -20.24
N GLY A 201 -9.74 11.17 -20.42
CA GLY A 201 -10.93 10.46 -19.94
C GLY A 201 -11.31 10.82 -18.52
N LYS A 202 -12.45 10.28 -18.07
CA LYS A 202 -13.00 10.50 -16.74
C LYS A 202 -12.79 9.29 -15.85
N PHE A 203 -12.70 9.53 -14.52
CA PHE A 203 -12.85 8.48 -13.54
C PHE A 203 -14.34 8.14 -13.32
N PRO A 204 -14.69 6.87 -13.13
CA PRO A 204 -16.04 6.48 -12.76
C PRO A 204 -16.39 6.98 -11.35
N LYS A 205 -17.67 7.26 -11.11
CA LYS A 205 -18.16 7.60 -9.76
C LYS A 205 -18.16 6.34 -8.89
N ARG A 206 -17.57 6.43 -7.71
CA ARG A 206 -17.58 5.38 -6.71
C ARG A 206 -18.87 5.42 -5.91
N PHE A 207 -19.56 4.29 -5.81
CA PHE A 207 -20.63 4.14 -4.83
C PHE A 207 -20.07 3.72 -3.48
N ALA A 208 -20.80 3.99 -2.41
CA ALA A 208 -20.44 3.49 -1.08
C ALA A 208 -20.33 1.95 -1.10
N PRO A 209 -19.35 1.35 -0.40
CA PRO A 209 -19.20 -0.09 -0.36
C PRO A 209 -20.46 -0.76 0.20
N ILE A 210 -20.84 -1.90 -0.38
CA ILE A 210 -21.85 -2.78 0.21
C ILE A 210 -21.10 -3.76 1.10
N ASN A 211 -21.50 -3.86 2.36
CA ASN A 211 -20.90 -4.78 3.32
C ASN A 211 -21.90 -5.87 3.68
N GLU A 212 -21.52 -7.10 3.43
CA GLU A 212 -22.31 -8.28 3.74
C GLU A 212 -21.63 -9.06 4.86
N SER A 213 -22.38 -9.49 5.85
CA SER A 213 -21.89 -10.31 6.96
C SER A 213 -22.80 -11.53 7.13
N PRO A 214 -22.82 -12.44 6.14
CA PRO A 214 -23.65 -13.64 6.22
C PRO A 214 -23.18 -14.54 7.36
N LYS A 215 -24.12 -15.22 8.01
CA LYS A 215 -23.80 -16.29 8.95
C LYS A 215 -22.92 -17.34 8.27
N LEU A 216 -22.21 -18.13 9.05
CA LEU A 216 -21.42 -19.23 8.50
C LEU A 216 -22.28 -20.25 7.74
N THR A 217 -23.43 -20.57 8.30
CA THR A 217 -24.39 -21.57 7.81
C THR A 217 -25.78 -21.25 8.35
N ASP A 218 -26.82 -21.85 7.77
CA ASP A 218 -28.18 -21.86 8.30
C ASP A 218 -28.39 -22.89 9.43
N LEU A 219 -27.37 -23.72 9.70
CA LEU A 219 -27.32 -24.60 10.84
C LEU A 219 -26.88 -23.85 12.11
N ASP A 220 -27.06 -24.49 13.29
CA ASP A 220 -26.61 -23.92 14.57
C ASP A 220 -25.12 -24.15 14.80
N ILE A 221 -24.28 -23.57 13.92
CA ILE A 221 -22.82 -23.60 13.94
C ILE A 221 -22.32 -22.20 13.59
N THR A 222 -21.45 -21.63 14.44
CA THR A 222 -20.94 -20.28 14.32
C THR A 222 -19.43 -20.27 14.03
N TYR A 223 -18.88 -19.11 13.61
CA TYR A 223 -17.45 -18.91 13.54
C TYR A 223 -16.77 -19.10 14.90
N ASN A 224 -17.40 -18.68 15.99
CA ASN A 224 -16.86 -18.86 17.33
C ASN A 224 -16.68 -20.32 17.70
N ASP A 225 -17.59 -21.20 17.28
CA ASP A 225 -17.45 -22.65 17.52
C ASP A 225 -16.20 -23.19 16.80
N LEU A 226 -15.97 -22.80 15.55
CA LEU A 226 -14.76 -23.18 14.82
C LEU A 226 -13.48 -22.64 15.49
N PHE A 227 -13.53 -21.41 15.99
CA PHE A 227 -12.37 -20.79 16.66
C PHE A 227 -12.03 -21.48 17.97
N GLN A 228 -13.02 -21.96 18.73
CA GLN A 228 -12.77 -22.76 19.93
C GLN A 228 -11.99 -24.05 19.59
N PHE A 229 -12.33 -24.74 18.51
CA PHE A 229 -11.55 -25.90 18.06
C PHE A 229 -10.12 -25.52 17.67
N ILE A 230 -9.94 -24.42 16.93
CA ILE A 230 -8.62 -23.94 16.51
C ILE A 230 -7.76 -23.56 17.74
N ASP A 231 -8.36 -22.98 18.78
CA ASP A 231 -7.67 -22.64 20.02
C ASP A 231 -7.17 -23.86 20.82
N LEU A 232 -7.79 -25.01 20.66
CA LEU A 232 -7.36 -26.27 21.27
C LEU A 232 -6.19 -26.94 20.55
N LEU A 233 -5.92 -26.57 19.30
CA LEU A 233 -4.84 -27.17 18.48
C LEU A 233 -3.46 -26.72 18.94
N ASN A 234 -2.54 -27.67 19.07
CA ASN A 234 -1.12 -27.40 19.31
C ASN A 234 -0.29 -27.45 18.01
N LEU A 235 -0.76 -28.15 16.98
CA LEU A 235 -0.12 -28.34 15.68
C LEU A 235 1.33 -28.83 15.78
N GLU A 236 1.57 -29.77 16.72
CA GLU A 236 2.90 -30.29 17.00
C GLU A 236 3.49 -31.14 15.85
N VAL A 237 2.70 -31.45 14.85
CA VAL A 237 3.16 -32.04 13.57
C VAL A 237 4.17 -31.13 12.84
N TYR A 238 4.12 -29.83 13.09
CA TYR A 238 5.03 -28.83 12.49
C TYR A 238 6.24 -28.46 13.34
N THR A 239 6.38 -29.04 14.54
CA THR A 239 7.45 -28.75 15.50
C THR A 239 8.16 -30.00 16.01
N PRO A 240 8.58 -30.95 15.15
CA PRO A 240 9.22 -32.19 15.58
C PRO A 240 10.58 -31.96 16.28
N LEU A 241 11.34 -30.92 15.94
CA LEU A 241 12.63 -30.60 16.59
C LEU A 241 12.51 -30.30 18.08
N LYS A 242 11.35 -29.84 18.53
CA LYS A 242 11.03 -29.60 19.94
C LYS A 242 11.20 -30.88 20.79
N TYR A 243 11.03 -32.04 20.17
CA TYR A 243 11.08 -33.36 20.81
C TYR A 243 12.42 -34.07 20.61
N VAL A 244 13.38 -33.51 19.88
CA VAL A 244 14.74 -34.06 19.74
C VAL A 244 15.47 -33.89 21.06
N TYR A 245 16.14 -34.96 21.53
CA TYR A 245 16.94 -34.91 22.76
C TYR A 245 18.03 -33.83 22.69
N PRO A 246 18.25 -33.02 23.73
CA PRO A 246 19.24 -31.93 23.69
C PRO A 246 20.64 -32.38 23.23
N SER A 247 21.04 -33.61 23.62
CA SER A 247 22.32 -34.23 23.22
C SER A 247 22.42 -34.60 21.73
N LYS A 248 21.30 -34.55 20.99
CA LYS A 248 21.21 -34.92 19.57
C LYS A 248 20.91 -33.76 18.64
N ILE A 249 20.54 -32.59 19.19
CA ILE A 249 20.17 -31.41 18.42
C ILE A 249 21.27 -30.98 17.45
N GLU A 250 22.56 -31.06 17.87
CA GLU A 250 23.69 -30.66 17.03
C GLU A 250 23.75 -31.46 15.70
N LYS A 251 23.42 -32.77 15.73
CA LYS A 251 23.35 -33.61 14.53
C LYS A 251 22.42 -33.04 13.43
N TYR A 252 21.32 -32.39 13.83
CA TYR A 252 20.32 -31.84 12.90
C TYR A 252 20.55 -30.37 12.58
N THR A 253 21.42 -29.69 13.32
CA THR A 253 21.76 -28.30 13.12
C THR A 253 23.01 -28.09 12.30
N GLU A 254 23.97 -29.05 12.29
CA GLU A 254 25.12 -29.04 11.41
C GLU A 254 24.73 -29.33 9.93
N GLN A 255 23.69 -30.10 9.69
CA GLN A 255 23.14 -30.35 8.35
C GLN A 255 22.39 -29.16 7.78
N ALA A 256 22.11 -28.14 8.59
CA ALA A 256 21.37 -26.96 8.21
C ALA A 256 22.30 -25.74 8.21
N THR A 257 22.39 -25.05 7.11
CA THR A 257 23.16 -23.82 6.88
C THR A 257 22.84 -22.64 7.85
N ALA A 258 21.97 -22.85 8.84
CA ALA A 258 21.60 -21.87 9.86
C ALA A 258 21.53 -22.52 11.25
N GLY A 259 22.26 -22.02 12.24
CA GLY A 259 22.44 -22.61 13.59
C GLY A 259 21.13 -22.93 14.35
N ALA A 260 21.24 -23.81 15.36
CA ALA A 260 20.15 -24.45 16.14
C ALA A 260 19.03 -23.51 16.61
N SER A 261 19.36 -22.34 17.13
CA SER A 261 18.39 -21.33 17.58
C SER A 261 17.50 -20.79 16.43
N SER A 262 17.99 -20.81 15.21
CA SER A 262 17.27 -20.37 14.00
C SER A 262 16.19 -21.37 13.58
N TRP A 263 16.43 -22.68 13.74
CA TRP A 263 15.47 -23.73 13.36
C TRP A 263 14.29 -23.84 14.33
N ALA A 264 14.53 -23.82 15.63
CA ALA A 264 13.46 -23.81 16.62
C ALA A 264 12.55 -22.58 16.47
N ASN A 265 13.12 -21.42 16.13
CA ASN A 265 12.36 -20.23 15.83
C ASN A 265 11.56 -20.34 14.52
N ARG A 266 12.08 -21.03 13.50
CA ARG A 266 11.37 -21.31 12.25
C ARG A 266 10.20 -22.27 12.44
N GLU A 267 10.35 -23.32 13.26
CA GLU A 267 9.26 -24.24 13.58
C GLU A 267 8.13 -23.53 14.34
N LYS A 268 8.49 -22.73 15.37
CA LYS A 268 7.52 -21.91 16.10
C LYS A 268 6.78 -20.93 15.17
N GLY A 269 7.50 -20.26 14.28
CA GLY A 269 6.91 -19.38 13.28
C GLY A 269 5.98 -20.13 12.33
N ARG A 270 6.31 -21.36 11.94
CA ARG A 270 5.47 -22.21 11.07
C ARG A 270 4.15 -22.57 11.73
N ASN A 271 4.19 -23.03 12.98
CA ASN A 271 3.00 -23.36 13.76
C ASN A 271 2.02 -22.17 13.83
N GLN A 272 2.54 -20.98 14.16
CA GLN A 272 1.74 -19.75 14.20
C GLN A 272 1.12 -19.39 12.85
N LEU A 273 1.90 -19.51 11.78
CA LEU A 273 1.42 -19.27 10.43
C LEU A 273 0.31 -20.23 10.04
N MET A 274 0.39 -21.50 10.49
CA MET A 274 -0.66 -22.49 10.21
C MET A 274 -1.96 -22.19 10.95
N ILE A 275 -1.90 -21.77 12.23
CA ILE A 275 -3.10 -21.30 12.95
C ILE A 275 -3.71 -20.10 12.25
N THR A 276 -2.91 -19.10 11.88
CA THR A 276 -3.36 -17.94 11.12
C THR A 276 -3.99 -18.34 9.78
N ASN A 277 -3.40 -19.32 9.11
CA ASN A 277 -3.91 -19.81 7.83
C ASN A 277 -5.26 -20.54 7.99
N LEU A 278 -5.42 -21.36 9.03
CA LEU A 278 -6.70 -22.01 9.33
C LEU A 278 -7.80 -20.98 9.56
N LEU A 279 -7.53 -19.92 10.33
CA LEU A 279 -8.49 -18.84 10.54
C LEU A 279 -8.88 -18.15 9.22
N LYS A 280 -7.90 -17.77 8.41
CA LYS A 280 -8.15 -17.15 7.09
C LYS A 280 -8.94 -18.05 6.16
N ARG A 281 -8.69 -19.35 6.19
CA ARG A 281 -9.42 -20.31 5.37
C ARG A 281 -10.87 -20.48 5.83
N ALA A 282 -11.11 -20.48 7.15
CA ALA A 282 -12.47 -20.48 7.70
C ALA A 282 -13.25 -19.21 7.29
N GLU A 283 -12.60 -18.05 7.30
CA GLU A 283 -13.18 -16.79 6.82
C GLU A 283 -13.46 -16.81 5.33
N SER A 284 -12.58 -17.40 4.53
CA SER A 284 -12.73 -17.46 3.08
C SER A 284 -13.87 -18.38 2.68
N SER A 285 -13.78 -19.67 2.99
CA SER A 285 -14.87 -20.63 2.80
C SER A 285 -14.71 -21.85 3.68
N ILE A 286 -15.84 -22.42 4.09
CA ILE A 286 -15.88 -23.70 4.81
C ILE A 286 -15.24 -24.81 3.98
N HIS A 287 -15.40 -24.78 2.67
CA HIS A 287 -14.78 -25.76 1.78
C HIS A 287 -13.25 -25.73 1.84
N ALA A 288 -12.63 -24.54 1.74
CA ALA A 288 -11.16 -24.39 1.85
C ALA A 288 -10.65 -24.75 3.25
N PHE A 289 -11.39 -24.42 4.29
CA PHE A 289 -11.08 -24.78 5.67
C PHE A 289 -11.09 -26.29 5.88
N LYS A 290 -12.16 -26.97 5.42
CA LYS A 290 -12.31 -28.43 5.45
C LYS A 290 -11.13 -29.13 4.77
N LEU A 291 -10.83 -28.78 3.52
CA LEU A 291 -9.72 -29.37 2.76
C LEU A 291 -8.38 -29.25 3.49
N THR A 292 -8.13 -28.10 4.12
CA THR A 292 -6.89 -27.90 4.88
C THR A 292 -6.86 -28.73 6.15
N SER A 293 -7.97 -28.79 6.87
CA SER A 293 -8.10 -29.61 8.09
C SER A 293 -7.94 -31.11 7.77
N GLU A 294 -8.49 -31.59 6.67
CA GLU A 294 -8.32 -32.97 6.17
C GLU A 294 -6.84 -33.27 5.86
N ARG A 295 -6.14 -32.39 5.14
CA ARG A 295 -4.71 -32.52 4.82
C ARG A 295 -3.84 -32.56 6.10
N ILE A 296 -4.14 -31.72 7.08
CA ILE A 296 -3.40 -31.73 8.36
C ILE A 296 -3.67 -33.02 9.12
N LEU A 297 -4.90 -33.48 9.19
CA LEU A 297 -5.29 -34.73 9.84
C LEU A 297 -4.60 -35.94 9.18
N GLU A 298 -4.55 -35.97 7.84
CA GLU A 298 -3.82 -37.00 7.09
C GLU A 298 -2.35 -36.99 7.44
N ASN A 299 -1.67 -35.82 7.42
CA ASN A 299 -0.29 -35.70 7.81
C ASN A 299 -0.03 -36.18 9.26
N ILE A 300 -0.86 -35.79 10.21
CA ILE A 300 -0.78 -36.30 11.60
C ILE A 300 -0.90 -37.83 11.62
N SER A 301 -1.85 -38.38 10.87
CA SER A 301 -2.08 -39.84 10.82
C SER A 301 -0.87 -40.59 10.22
N LEU A 302 -0.25 -40.05 9.18
CA LEU A 302 0.98 -40.59 8.60
C LEU A 302 2.13 -40.58 9.62
N LYS A 303 2.32 -39.51 10.39
CA LYS A 303 3.38 -39.45 11.43
C LYS A 303 3.10 -40.46 12.56
N LEU A 304 1.86 -40.62 12.97
CA LEU A 304 1.50 -41.65 13.97
C LEU A 304 1.75 -43.06 13.45
N GLN A 305 1.51 -43.34 12.16
CA GLN A 305 1.83 -44.63 11.55
C GLN A 305 3.34 -44.91 11.57
N VAL A 306 4.17 -43.91 11.21
CA VAL A 306 5.63 -44.07 11.23
C VAL A 306 6.15 -44.34 12.66
N ILE A 307 5.55 -43.68 13.70
CA ILE A 307 5.89 -43.98 15.09
C ILE A 307 5.54 -45.42 15.47
N GLU A 308 4.38 -45.92 15.03
CA GLU A 308 3.95 -47.28 15.30
C GLU A 308 4.85 -48.32 14.59
N GLU A 309 5.23 -48.08 13.34
CA GLU A 309 6.19 -48.90 12.58
C GLU A 309 7.56 -48.92 13.28
N TYR A 310 8.01 -47.78 13.83
CA TYR A 310 9.24 -47.72 14.63
C TYR A 310 9.16 -48.57 15.90
N LYS A 311 8.04 -48.49 16.65
CA LYS A 311 7.81 -49.28 17.84
C LYS A 311 7.89 -50.78 17.52
N GLN A 312 7.42 -51.21 16.36
CA GLN A 312 7.43 -52.60 15.91
C GLN A 312 8.82 -53.04 15.43
N SER A 313 9.57 -52.15 14.69
CA SER A 313 10.83 -52.46 14.08
C SER A 313 12.06 -52.09 14.90
N LYS A 314 11.92 -51.25 15.93
CA LYS A 314 13.01 -50.57 16.66
C LYS A 314 13.96 -49.73 15.82
N ASN A 315 13.67 -49.54 14.54
CA ASN A 315 14.44 -48.71 13.63
C ASN A 315 13.50 -47.90 12.76
N GLY A 316 13.52 -46.60 12.86
CA GLY A 316 12.69 -45.76 12.03
C GLY A 316 13.27 -44.34 11.87
N ILE A 317 13.05 -43.76 10.72
CA ILE A 317 13.41 -42.40 10.42
C ILE A 317 12.11 -41.59 10.16
N VAL A 318 11.91 -40.56 10.91
CA VAL A 318 10.81 -39.62 10.64
C VAL A 318 11.27 -38.65 9.54
N LYS A 319 10.61 -38.69 8.42
CA LYS A 319 10.72 -37.62 7.41
C LYS A 319 9.82 -36.49 7.84
N SER A 320 10.35 -35.31 8.03
CA SER A 320 9.54 -34.10 8.12
C SER A 320 9.24 -33.64 6.69
N ASP A 321 8.34 -34.35 6.01
CA ASP A 321 7.88 -33.94 4.69
C ASP A 321 6.96 -32.74 4.90
N SER A 322 7.46 -31.56 4.57
CA SER A 322 6.68 -30.32 4.49
C SER A 322 6.25 -30.02 3.04
N ASP A 323 6.46 -31.00 2.11
CA ASP A 323 6.37 -30.73 0.68
C ASP A 323 5.00 -30.94 0.05
N ASP A 324 3.98 -31.44 0.77
CA ASP A 324 2.67 -31.71 0.19
C ASP A 324 1.65 -30.53 0.30
N PHE A 325 2.09 -29.35 0.74
CA PHE A 325 1.29 -28.14 0.64
C PHE A 325 1.71 -27.32 -0.59
N GLU A 326 1.56 -27.88 -1.78
CA GLU A 326 1.46 -27.09 -2.99
C GLU A 326 0.22 -26.23 -2.87
N ASP A 327 0.38 -24.98 -2.91
CA ASP A 327 -0.52 -23.85 -2.92
C ASP A 327 -0.54 -23.03 -1.63
N ASP A 328 0.18 -21.93 -1.69
CA ASP A 328 0.10 -20.72 -0.87
C ASP A 328 0.69 -20.73 0.54
N VAL A 329 1.25 -21.78 1.05
CA VAL A 329 1.90 -21.72 2.36
C VAL A 329 3.25 -22.43 2.40
N PHE A 330 4.29 -21.64 2.19
CA PHE A 330 5.64 -21.88 2.66
C PHE A 330 6.32 -23.20 2.30
N THR A 331 6.82 -23.31 1.09
CA THR A 331 8.01 -24.08 0.83
C THR A 331 9.19 -23.49 1.60
N VAL A 332 9.38 -23.87 2.84
CA VAL A 332 10.67 -23.78 3.50
C VAL A 332 11.41 -25.03 3.08
N GLY A 333 12.28 -24.88 2.08
CA GLY A 333 13.00 -25.96 1.42
C GLY A 333 13.76 -26.85 2.37
N GLN A 334 13.81 -28.11 1.95
CA GLN A 334 14.67 -29.22 2.27
C GLN A 334 14.31 -30.07 3.49
N ASP A 335 14.02 -31.34 3.19
CA ASP A 335 13.76 -32.48 4.04
C ASP A 335 14.76 -32.58 5.20
N LEU A 336 14.37 -32.08 6.38
CA LEU A 336 15.09 -32.44 7.60
C LEU A 336 14.60 -33.83 8.05
N LYS A 337 15.36 -34.89 7.76
CA LYS A 337 15.06 -36.25 8.25
C LYS A 337 15.48 -36.38 9.71
N ILE A 338 14.51 -36.43 10.63
CA ILE A 338 14.76 -36.67 12.04
C ILE A 338 14.59 -38.17 12.33
N ASP A 339 15.59 -38.77 12.96
CA ASP A 339 15.55 -40.16 13.41
C ASP A 339 14.69 -40.22 14.69
N ILE A 340 13.65 -41.08 14.70
CA ILE A 340 12.79 -41.27 15.88
C ILE A 340 13.60 -41.72 17.11
N ALA A 341 14.71 -42.42 16.91
CA ALA A 341 15.61 -42.83 18.02
C ALA A 341 16.27 -41.64 18.74
N ASP A 342 16.38 -40.50 18.07
CA ASP A 342 17.01 -39.29 18.61
C ASP A 342 16.01 -38.33 19.29
N MET A 343 14.72 -38.72 19.39
CA MET A 343 13.67 -37.86 19.95
C MET A 343 12.81 -38.57 21.02
N ASP A 344 12.17 -37.75 21.85
CA ASP A 344 11.11 -38.20 22.76
C ASP A 344 9.81 -38.40 21.98
N TYR A 345 9.78 -39.46 21.16
CA TYR A 345 8.64 -39.77 20.34
C TYR A 345 7.36 -40.07 21.13
N GLN A 346 7.48 -40.51 22.41
CA GLN A 346 6.31 -40.80 23.24
C GLN A 346 5.54 -39.53 23.59
N SER A 347 6.27 -38.49 24.00
CA SER A 347 5.68 -37.18 24.25
C SER A 347 5.11 -36.57 22.97
N TRP A 348 5.83 -36.70 21.85
CA TRP A 348 5.36 -36.21 20.54
C TRP A 348 4.09 -36.93 20.08
N GLU A 349 4.06 -38.26 20.12
CA GLU A 349 2.91 -39.07 19.83
C GLU A 349 1.65 -38.65 20.62
N LYS A 350 1.83 -38.41 21.90
CA LYS A 350 0.72 -38.01 22.80
C LYS A 350 0.08 -36.70 22.34
N GLN A 351 0.90 -35.74 21.91
CA GLN A 351 0.42 -34.48 21.37
C GLN A 351 -0.22 -34.63 19.98
N LEU A 352 0.35 -35.44 19.11
CA LEU A 352 -0.23 -35.77 17.79
C LEU A 352 -1.61 -36.43 17.93
N VAL A 353 -1.78 -37.32 18.92
CA VAL A 353 -3.08 -37.97 19.19
C VAL A 353 -4.07 -36.95 19.70
N ALA A 354 -3.67 -35.99 20.53
CA ALA A 354 -4.54 -34.91 20.99
C ALA A 354 -5.00 -34.03 19.81
N ASP A 355 -4.06 -33.57 18.97
CA ASP A 355 -4.41 -32.80 17.78
C ASP A 355 -5.29 -33.59 16.80
N LYS A 356 -5.02 -34.88 16.61
CA LYS A 356 -5.86 -35.78 15.80
C LYS A 356 -7.30 -35.82 16.27
N TYR A 357 -7.50 -35.94 17.59
CA TYR A 357 -8.84 -35.97 18.19
C TYR A 357 -9.58 -34.65 17.91
N VAL A 358 -8.92 -33.50 18.15
CA VAL A 358 -9.53 -32.18 17.88
C VAL A 358 -9.92 -32.02 16.42
N PHE A 359 -9.04 -32.41 15.47
CA PHE A 359 -9.36 -32.33 14.03
C PHE A 359 -10.49 -33.29 13.64
N THR A 360 -10.60 -34.44 14.26
CA THR A 360 -11.69 -35.39 13.98
C THR A 360 -13.04 -34.79 14.38
N GLU A 361 -13.15 -34.30 15.62
CA GLU A 361 -14.36 -33.62 16.10
C GLU A 361 -14.72 -32.39 15.27
N LEU A 362 -13.69 -31.57 14.92
CA LEU A 362 -13.86 -30.40 14.07
C LEU A 362 -14.42 -30.77 12.70
N LEU A 363 -13.86 -31.79 12.05
CA LEU A 363 -14.32 -32.26 10.74
C LEU A 363 -15.73 -32.87 10.79
N ASP A 364 -16.09 -33.53 11.88
CA ASP A 364 -17.46 -34.02 12.07
C ASP A 364 -18.48 -32.88 12.14
N VAL A 365 -18.10 -31.75 12.71
CA VAL A 365 -18.94 -30.53 12.71
C VAL A 365 -19.00 -29.92 11.33
N VAL A 366 -17.84 -29.69 10.68
CA VAL A 366 -17.73 -29.01 9.39
C VAL A 366 -18.35 -29.81 8.24
N ASN A 367 -18.31 -31.15 8.28
CA ASN A 367 -18.89 -32.05 7.27
C ASN A 367 -20.42 -31.97 7.20
N ARG A 368 -21.08 -31.42 8.21
CA ARG A 368 -22.53 -31.16 8.18
C ARG A 368 -22.88 -29.96 7.32
N ILE A 369 -21.93 -29.07 7.06
CA ILE A 369 -22.14 -27.87 6.23
C ILE A 369 -21.88 -28.26 4.78
N ILE A 370 -22.94 -28.64 4.08
CA ILE A 370 -22.92 -28.87 2.63
C ILE A 370 -23.20 -27.56 1.89
N PRO A 371 -22.96 -27.46 0.57
CA PRO A 371 -23.14 -26.20 -0.17
C PRO A 371 -24.51 -25.56 -0.06
N GLU A 372 -25.56 -26.37 0.10
CA GLU A 372 -26.93 -25.90 0.29
C GLU A 372 -27.14 -25.18 1.63
N HIS A 373 -26.25 -25.42 2.60
CA HIS A 373 -26.24 -24.79 3.90
C HIS A 373 -25.21 -23.65 4.00
N ASP A 374 -24.47 -23.37 2.91
CA ASP A 374 -23.48 -22.27 2.86
C ASP A 374 -24.20 -20.95 2.56
N THR A 375 -24.55 -20.21 3.60
CA THR A 375 -25.27 -18.93 3.44
C THR A 375 -24.42 -17.85 2.78
N LYS A 376 -23.09 -17.92 2.91
CA LYS A 376 -22.18 -16.99 2.26
C LYS A 376 -22.20 -17.18 0.74
N MET A 377 -22.22 -18.43 0.27
CA MET A 377 -22.39 -18.76 -1.15
C MET A 377 -23.77 -18.31 -1.66
N ALA A 378 -24.84 -18.55 -0.89
CA ALA A 378 -26.19 -18.15 -1.25
C ALA A 378 -26.32 -16.62 -1.39
N THR A 379 -25.75 -15.87 -0.46
CA THR A 379 -25.70 -14.40 -0.51
C THR A 379 -24.92 -13.90 -1.74
N LEU A 380 -23.77 -14.51 -2.03
CA LEU A 380 -22.99 -14.17 -3.23
C LEU A 380 -23.82 -14.39 -4.52
N GLN A 381 -24.50 -15.51 -4.62
CA GLN A 381 -25.34 -15.83 -5.76
C GLN A 381 -26.47 -14.80 -5.93
N GLU A 382 -27.14 -14.41 -4.86
CA GLU A 382 -28.19 -13.39 -4.88
C GLU A 382 -27.66 -12.05 -5.40
N ILE A 383 -26.50 -11.60 -4.90
CA ILE A 383 -25.86 -10.34 -5.32
C ILE A 383 -25.53 -10.38 -6.81
N ILE A 384 -24.97 -11.48 -7.32
CA ILE A 384 -24.63 -11.61 -8.73
C ILE A 384 -25.89 -11.57 -9.61
N LEU A 385 -26.92 -12.32 -9.24
CA LEU A 385 -28.19 -12.35 -9.98
C LEU A 385 -28.83 -10.96 -10.00
N LYS A 386 -28.89 -10.29 -8.85
CA LYS A 386 -29.41 -8.92 -8.73
C LYS A 386 -28.64 -7.94 -9.61
N LYS A 387 -27.31 -8.06 -9.69
CA LYS A 387 -26.47 -7.23 -10.56
C LYS A 387 -26.71 -7.51 -12.04
N ILE A 388 -26.94 -8.76 -12.43
CA ILE A 388 -27.23 -9.17 -13.82
C ILE A 388 -28.60 -8.64 -14.24
N GLU A 389 -29.61 -8.77 -13.39
CA GLU A 389 -30.98 -8.32 -13.63
C GLU A 389 -31.09 -6.79 -13.63
N ASN A 390 -30.38 -6.11 -12.71
CA ASN A 390 -30.44 -4.67 -12.51
C ASN A 390 -29.03 -4.06 -12.56
N PRO A 391 -28.40 -3.97 -13.74
CA PRO A 391 -27.02 -3.47 -13.86
C PRO A 391 -26.93 -1.98 -13.51
N ILE A 392 -25.90 -1.60 -12.75
CA ILE A 392 -25.65 -0.20 -12.32
C ILE A 392 -25.26 0.72 -13.49
N ASN A 393 -24.68 0.16 -14.55
CA ASN A 393 -24.50 0.81 -15.86
C ASN A 393 -25.26 0.00 -16.91
N LYS A 394 -25.99 0.69 -17.79
CA LYS A 394 -26.89 0.07 -18.75
C LYS A 394 -26.21 -1.05 -19.56
N GLY A 395 -26.72 -2.26 -19.45
CA GLY A 395 -26.26 -3.44 -20.19
C GLY A 395 -24.94 -4.06 -19.70
N ASN A 396 -24.30 -3.52 -18.66
CA ASN A 396 -23.07 -4.07 -18.11
C ASN A 396 -23.37 -5.14 -17.06
N LYS A 397 -23.08 -6.41 -17.38
CA LYS A 397 -23.25 -7.56 -16.48
C LYS A 397 -21.95 -8.00 -15.80
N LYS A 398 -20.84 -7.29 -16.05
CA LYS A 398 -19.51 -7.74 -15.63
C LYS A 398 -19.28 -7.62 -14.12
N VAL A 399 -18.82 -8.74 -13.54
CA VAL A 399 -18.51 -8.88 -12.11
C VAL A 399 -17.14 -9.52 -11.95
N ILE A 400 -16.31 -8.95 -11.08
CA ILE A 400 -15.06 -9.58 -10.61
C ILE A 400 -15.25 -10.04 -9.18
N ILE A 401 -14.95 -11.30 -8.90
CA ILE A 401 -14.99 -11.89 -7.56
C ILE A 401 -13.57 -12.25 -7.16
N PHE A 402 -13.06 -11.60 -6.11
CA PHE A 402 -11.76 -11.88 -5.55
C PHE A 402 -11.86 -12.76 -4.30
N THR A 403 -10.98 -13.75 -4.22
CA THR A 403 -10.73 -14.55 -3.02
C THR A 403 -9.24 -14.77 -2.81
N ALA A 404 -8.82 -14.95 -1.56
CA ALA A 404 -7.42 -15.17 -1.23
C ALA A 404 -6.94 -16.60 -1.61
N PHE A 405 -7.84 -17.59 -1.68
CA PHE A 405 -7.49 -18.99 -1.80
C PHE A 405 -7.99 -19.63 -3.11
N SER A 406 -7.11 -20.41 -3.75
CA SER A 406 -7.47 -21.17 -4.95
C SER A 406 -8.57 -22.18 -4.68
N ASP A 407 -8.54 -22.88 -3.53
CA ASP A 407 -9.59 -23.85 -3.14
C ASP A 407 -10.96 -23.18 -3.07
N THR A 408 -11.05 -21.94 -2.56
CA THR A 408 -12.29 -21.15 -2.55
C THR A 408 -12.70 -20.74 -3.97
N ALA A 409 -11.76 -20.31 -4.81
CA ALA A 409 -12.05 -19.92 -6.18
C ALA A 409 -12.60 -21.11 -7.00
N ASP A 410 -12.00 -22.30 -6.85
CA ASP A 410 -12.47 -23.55 -7.48
C ASP A 410 -13.87 -23.93 -6.99
N TYR A 411 -14.12 -23.80 -5.69
CA TYR A 411 -15.42 -24.06 -5.09
C TYR A 411 -16.51 -23.13 -5.66
N LEU A 412 -16.25 -21.83 -5.67
CA LEU A 412 -17.16 -20.83 -6.23
C LEU A 412 -17.44 -21.09 -7.72
N TYR A 413 -16.39 -21.37 -8.49
CA TYR A 413 -16.53 -21.63 -9.92
C TYR A 413 -17.40 -22.85 -10.19
N LYS A 414 -17.15 -23.96 -9.47
CA LYS A 414 -17.91 -25.20 -9.61
C LYS A 414 -19.42 -25.01 -9.37
N TYR A 415 -19.79 -24.19 -8.40
CA TYR A 415 -21.19 -23.98 -8.03
C TYR A 415 -21.89 -22.91 -8.86
N LEU A 416 -21.23 -21.79 -9.15
CA LEU A 416 -21.84 -20.64 -9.80
C LEU A 416 -21.88 -20.79 -11.33
N SER A 417 -20.82 -21.34 -11.94
CA SER A 417 -20.68 -21.33 -13.41
C SER A 417 -21.82 -22.00 -14.16
N ASN A 418 -22.22 -23.18 -13.71
CA ASN A 418 -23.32 -23.94 -14.36
C ASN A 418 -24.67 -23.26 -14.17
N GLN A 419 -24.93 -22.68 -13.03
CA GLN A 419 -26.19 -22.01 -12.73
C GLN A 419 -26.32 -20.71 -13.55
N LEU A 420 -25.25 -19.89 -13.62
CA LEU A 420 -25.24 -18.63 -14.36
C LEU A 420 -25.40 -18.86 -15.88
N ILE A 421 -24.78 -19.90 -16.44
CA ILE A 421 -24.91 -20.16 -17.86
C ILE A 421 -26.31 -20.70 -18.22
N GLN A 422 -26.86 -21.58 -17.38
CA GLN A 422 -28.18 -22.19 -17.65
C GLN A 422 -29.34 -21.20 -17.47
N LYS A 423 -29.24 -20.33 -16.45
CA LYS A 423 -30.33 -19.43 -16.09
C LYS A 423 -30.29 -18.12 -16.89
N ASP A 424 -29.09 -17.56 -17.09
CA ASP A 424 -28.92 -16.19 -17.58
C ASP A 424 -28.03 -16.09 -18.83
N GLY A 425 -27.50 -17.21 -19.32
CA GLY A 425 -26.59 -17.26 -20.48
C GLY A 425 -25.26 -16.58 -20.22
N VAL A 426 -24.87 -16.42 -18.93
CA VAL A 426 -23.69 -15.66 -18.48
C VAL A 426 -22.48 -16.58 -18.42
N HIS A 427 -21.44 -16.27 -19.19
CA HIS A 427 -20.18 -17.00 -19.15
C HIS A 427 -19.31 -16.57 -17.97
N THR A 428 -18.74 -17.59 -17.31
CA THR A 428 -17.88 -17.43 -16.13
C THR A 428 -16.47 -17.93 -16.44
N ALA A 429 -15.45 -17.24 -15.91
CA ALA A 429 -14.08 -17.74 -15.92
C ALA A 429 -13.51 -17.85 -14.50
N LEU A 430 -12.66 -18.84 -14.31
CA LEU A 430 -11.80 -19.03 -13.15
C LEU A 430 -10.36 -18.65 -13.51
N ILE A 431 -9.72 -17.81 -12.68
CA ILE A 431 -8.34 -17.41 -12.86
C ILE A 431 -7.61 -17.45 -11.51
N SER A 432 -6.88 -18.52 -11.28
CA SER A 432 -6.07 -18.70 -10.06
C SER A 432 -4.56 -18.78 -10.37
N GLY A 433 -3.75 -18.90 -9.34
CA GLY A 433 -2.30 -19.14 -9.49
C GLY A 433 -1.98 -20.42 -10.25
N THR A 434 -2.78 -21.44 -10.04
CA THR A 434 -2.57 -22.82 -10.51
C THR A 434 -3.44 -23.20 -11.68
N ARG A 435 -4.62 -22.58 -11.83
CA ARG A 435 -5.64 -23.02 -12.79
C ARG A 435 -6.33 -21.84 -13.46
N THR A 436 -6.59 -22.02 -14.76
CA THR A 436 -7.44 -21.14 -15.56
C THR A 436 -8.49 -21.98 -16.28
N GLU A 437 -9.76 -21.57 -16.22
CA GLU A 437 -10.89 -22.28 -16.83
C GLU A 437 -12.00 -21.29 -17.24
N SER A 438 -12.85 -21.70 -18.20
CA SER A 438 -14.03 -20.92 -18.57
C SER A 438 -15.16 -21.81 -19.04
N THR A 439 -16.38 -21.28 -18.99
CA THR A 439 -17.58 -21.93 -19.53
C THR A 439 -17.73 -21.76 -21.03
N ILE A 440 -16.83 -21.04 -21.72
CA ILE A 440 -16.87 -20.88 -23.18
C ILE A 440 -16.33 -22.17 -23.84
N PRO A 441 -17.12 -22.92 -24.61
CA PRO A 441 -16.70 -24.18 -25.16
C PRO A 441 -15.62 -24.02 -26.24
N GLY A 442 -14.68 -24.99 -26.30
CA GLY A 442 -13.68 -25.08 -27.38
C GLY A 442 -12.53 -24.10 -27.32
N ARG A 443 -12.36 -23.35 -26.21
CA ARG A 443 -11.27 -22.40 -25.99
C ARG A 443 -10.10 -23.02 -25.25
N LYS A 444 -8.88 -22.55 -25.58
CA LYS A 444 -7.71 -22.73 -24.72
C LYS A 444 -7.86 -21.75 -23.57
N ASN A 445 -7.91 -22.22 -22.35
CA ASN A 445 -8.07 -21.38 -21.16
C ASN A 445 -6.76 -20.61 -20.86
N ASP A 446 -6.28 -19.83 -21.84
CA ASP A 446 -5.11 -18.97 -21.66
C ASP A 446 -5.46 -17.75 -20.81
N PHE A 447 -4.58 -17.41 -19.89
CA PHE A 447 -4.75 -16.31 -18.95
C PHE A 447 -5.09 -14.97 -19.63
N ASN A 448 -4.32 -14.58 -20.66
CA ASN A 448 -4.51 -13.30 -21.33
C ASN A 448 -5.75 -13.30 -22.22
N GLU A 449 -6.06 -14.46 -22.84
CA GLU A 449 -7.27 -14.64 -23.65
C GLU A 449 -8.52 -14.47 -22.77
N LEU A 450 -8.61 -15.14 -21.62
CA LEU A 450 -9.75 -15.03 -20.71
C LEU A 450 -9.95 -13.60 -20.20
N LEU A 451 -8.88 -12.91 -19.82
CA LEU A 451 -8.97 -11.50 -19.40
C LEU A 451 -9.38 -10.56 -20.55
N THR A 452 -9.00 -10.88 -21.80
CA THR A 452 -9.40 -10.11 -22.97
C THR A 452 -10.89 -10.31 -23.29
N LEU A 453 -11.40 -11.53 -23.12
CA LEU A 453 -12.83 -11.83 -23.28
C LEU A 453 -13.67 -11.20 -22.18
N PHE A 454 -13.10 -11.04 -20.98
CA PHE A 454 -13.75 -10.37 -19.88
C PHE A 454 -13.72 -8.84 -20.01
N SER A 455 -12.61 -8.28 -20.47
CA SER A 455 -12.42 -6.82 -20.58
C SER A 455 -12.11 -6.43 -22.03
N PRO A 456 -13.06 -6.59 -22.94
CA PRO A 456 -12.82 -6.52 -24.38
C PRO A 456 -12.39 -5.13 -24.88
N LYS A 457 -12.90 -4.06 -24.30
CA LYS A 457 -12.55 -2.68 -24.68
C LYS A 457 -11.17 -2.32 -24.15
N SER A 458 -10.94 -2.49 -22.85
CA SER A 458 -9.67 -2.16 -22.18
C SER A 458 -8.48 -2.97 -22.70
N LYS A 459 -8.74 -4.17 -23.24
CA LYS A 459 -7.70 -5.07 -23.78
C LYS A 459 -7.71 -5.19 -25.31
N ASN A 460 -8.47 -4.31 -25.98
CA ASN A 460 -8.51 -4.22 -27.45
C ASN A 460 -8.79 -5.57 -28.14
N ARG A 461 -9.82 -6.29 -27.68
CA ARG A 461 -10.22 -7.62 -28.18
C ARG A 461 -10.36 -7.68 -29.70
N ASP A 462 -10.97 -6.66 -30.29
CA ASP A 462 -11.29 -6.63 -31.73
C ASP A 462 -10.02 -6.68 -32.57
N ALA A 463 -8.91 -6.09 -32.12
CA ALA A 463 -7.62 -6.18 -32.79
C ALA A 463 -6.99 -7.59 -32.72
N LEU A 464 -7.42 -8.40 -31.77
CA LEU A 464 -6.95 -9.78 -31.58
C LEU A 464 -7.83 -10.81 -32.28
N GLY A 465 -8.98 -10.43 -32.83
CA GLY A 465 -9.91 -11.31 -33.52
C GLY A 465 -10.51 -12.41 -32.64
N LEU A 466 -10.74 -12.13 -31.37
CA LEU A 466 -11.33 -13.05 -30.41
C LEU A 466 -12.85 -12.87 -30.32
N ASP A 467 -13.60 -13.96 -30.47
CA ASP A 467 -15.05 -13.97 -30.32
C ASP A 467 -15.46 -14.50 -28.94
N GLY A 468 -16.63 -14.08 -28.47
CA GLY A 468 -17.18 -14.45 -27.16
C GLY A 468 -16.96 -13.38 -26.10
N GLU A 469 -17.69 -13.51 -25.00
CA GLU A 469 -17.62 -12.56 -23.89
C GLU A 469 -17.78 -13.32 -22.57
N ILE A 470 -17.01 -12.92 -21.58
CA ILE A 470 -17.09 -13.40 -20.19
C ILE A 470 -17.66 -12.27 -19.36
N ASP A 471 -18.67 -12.55 -18.55
CA ASP A 471 -19.32 -11.56 -17.71
C ASP A 471 -18.90 -11.70 -16.24
N VAL A 472 -18.56 -12.91 -15.78
CA VAL A 472 -18.14 -13.14 -14.38
C VAL A 472 -16.73 -13.73 -14.35
N VAL A 473 -15.84 -13.11 -13.58
CA VAL A 473 -14.50 -13.63 -13.30
C VAL A 473 -14.38 -13.92 -11.81
N ILE A 474 -14.04 -15.17 -11.49
CA ILE A 474 -13.66 -15.60 -10.14
C ILE A 474 -12.15 -15.74 -10.13
N ALA A 475 -11.47 -14.99 -9.27
CA ALA A 475 -10.02 -14.95 -9.28
C ALA A 475 -9.39 -14.84 -7.90
N THR A 476 -8.17 -15.34 -7.82
CA THR A 476 -7.28 -15.01 -6.71
C THR A 476 -6.52 -13.71 -6.97
N ASP A 477 -5.72 -13.26 -6.01
CA ASP A 477 -4.91 -12.03 -6.14
C ASP A 477 -3.92 -12.03 -7.33
N VAL A 478 -3.87 -13.10 -8.08
CA VAL A 478 -3.06 -13.23 -9.30
C VAL A 478 -3.39 -12.18 -10.38
N ILE A 479 -4.61 -11.61 -10.35
CA ILE A 479 -5.03 -10.51 -11.24
C ILE A 479 -5.16 -9.17 -10.50
N SER A 480 -4.84 -9.13 -9.21
CA SER A 480 -4.93 -7.91 -8.40
C SER A 480 -3.86 -6.87 -8.75
N GLU A 481 -2.84 -7.24 -9.54
CA GLU A 481 -1.77 -6.33 -9.95
C GLU A 481 -1.63 -6.25 -11.47
N GLY A 482 -1.42 -5.03 -12.00
CA GLY A 482 -1.03 -4.76 -13.38
C GLY A 482 -2.05 -5.06 -14.47
N GLN A 483 -3.27 -5.49 -14.16
CA GLN A 483 -4.31 -5.75 -15.17
C GLN A 483 -5.29 -4.58 -15.30
N ASN A 484 -5.65 -4.25 -16.54
CA ASN A 484 -6.71 -3.29 -16.86
C ASN A 484 -8.02 -4.05 -17.04
N LEU A 485 -8.95 -3.88 -16.11
CA LEU A 485 -10.24 -4.57 -16.08
C LEU A 485 -11.40 -3.57 -15.93
N GLN A 486 -11.21 -2.35 -16.40
CA GLN A 486 -12.13 -1.22 -16.25
C GLN A 486 -13.41 -1.34 -17.10
N ASP A 487 -13.56 -2.41 -17.89
CA ASP A 487 -14.84 -2.74 -18.52
C ASP A 487 -15.84 -3.28 -17.49
N ALA A 488 -15.33 -3.86 -16.37
CA ALA A 488 -16.17 -4.26 -15.26
C ALA A 488 -16.48 -3.03 -14.38
N ASP A 489 -17.68 -3.02 -13.81
CA ASP A 489 -18.18 -1.98 -12.94
C ASP A 489 -18.54 -2.49 -11.53
N TYR A 490 -18.37 -3.79 -11.27
CA TYR A 490 -18.75 -4.45 -10.03
C TYR A 490 -17.66 -5.39 -9.54
N LEU A 491 -17.19 -5.16 -8.32
CA LEU A 491 -16.13 -5.94 -7.71
C LEU A 491 -16.58 -6.46 -6.36
N ILE A 492 -16.42 -7.77 -6.15
CA ILE A 492 -16.78 -8.47 -4.92
C ILE A 492 -15.50 -9.01 -4.27
N ASN A 493 -15.19 -8.58 -3.06
CA ASN A 493 -14.24 -9.23 -2.18
C ASN A 493 -14.97 -10.31 -1.39
N TYR A 494 -14.88 -11.57 -1.83
CA TYR A 494 -15.53 -12.71 -1.18
C TYR A 494 -14.91 -13.02 0.18
N ASP A 495 -13.65 -12.67 0.36
CA ASP A 495 -12.96 -12.60 1.64
C ASP A 495 -12.21 -11.27 1.78
N ILE A 496 -12.24 -10.72 2.98
CA ILE A 496 -11.52 -9.50 3.29
C ILE A 496 -10.05 -9.83 3.50
N HIS A 497 -9.19 -9.13 2.76
CA HIS A 497 -7.77 -9.22 2.99
C HIS A 497 -7.38 -8.43 4.24
N TRP A 498 -6.59 -9.05 5.14
CA TRP A 498 -6.13 -8.43 6.39
C TRP A 498 -5.25 -7.18 6.19
N ASN A 499 -4.70 -7.03 5.00
CA ASN A 499 -4.05 -5.80 4.58
C ASN A 499 -5.02 -4.98 3.71
N PRO A 500 -5.51 -3.82 4.19
CA PRO A 500 -6.45 -2.96 3.46
C PRO A 500 -5.94 -2.51 2.09
N VAL A 501 -4.62 -2.34 1.95
CA VAL A 501 -3.96 -1.98 0.68
C VAL A 501 -4.31 -2.95 -0.45
N ARG A 502 -4.45 -4.25 -0.14
CA ARG A 502 -4.84 -5.26 -1.14
C ARG A 502 -6.26 -5.05 -1.65
N ILE A 503 -7.18 -4.67 -0.78
CA ILE A 503 -8.59 -4.39 -1.16
C ILE A 503 -8.62 -3.22 -2.13
N ILE A 504 -7.89 -2.16 -1.85
CA ILE A 504 -7.79 -0.98 -2.72
C ILE A 504 -7.10 -1.32 -4.03
N GLN A 505 -6.02 -2.12 -4.01
CA GLN A 505 -5.35 -2.60 -5.22
C GLN A 505 -6.28 -3.43 -6.11
N ARG A 506 -7.12 -4.31 -5.52
CA ARG A 506 -8.17 -5.03 -6.24
C ARG A 506 -9.15 -4.05 -6.89
N PHE A 507 -9.68 -3.10 -6.11
CA PHE A 507 -10.64 -2.11 -6.61
C PHE A 507 -10.05 -1.21 -7.70
N GLY A 508 -8.78 -0.83 -7.60
CA GLY A 508 -8.04 -0.11 -8.63
C GLY A 508 -7.92 -0.84 -9.98
N ARG A 509 -8.42 -2.07 -10.12
CA ARG A 509 -8.51 -2.76 -11.42
C ARG A 509 -9.67 -2.27 -12.26
N ILE A 510 -10.76 -1.83 -11.62
CA ILE A 510 -11.97 -1.29 -12.26
C ILE A 510 -12.05 0.23 -12.15
N ASP A 511 -11.46 0.81 -11.11
CA ASP A 511 -11.43 2.24 -10.86
C ASP A 511 -10.23 2.89 -11.57
N ARG A 512 -10.41 3.19 -12.85
CA ARG A 512 -9.36 3.76 -13.68
C ARG A 512 -9.87 4.88 -14.55
N ILE A 513 -8.98 5.83 -14.83
CA ILE A 513 -9.23 6.90 -15.80
C ILE A 513 -9.51 6.30 -17.18
N GLY A 514 -10.44 6.90 -17.92
CA GLY A 514 -10.85 6.42 -19.24
C GLY A 514 -11.77 5.19 -19.20
N SER A 515 -12.34 4.83 -18.02
CA SER A 515 -13.39 3.84 -17.93
C SER A 515 -14.62 4.27 -18.75
N THR A 516 -15.26 3.29 -19.41
CA THR A 516 -16.54 3.51 -20.12
C THR A 516 -17.75 3.43 -19.20
N ASN A 517 -17.54 3.10 -17.93
CA ASN A 517 -18.58 3.01 -16.92
C ASN A 517 -18.74 4.35 -16.18
N ASP A 518 -19.96 4.80 -15.99
CA ASP A 518 -20.25 6.02 -15.22
C ASP A 518 -20.11 5.78 -13.72
N ASN A 519 -20.46 4.57 -13.25
CA ASN A 519 -20.47 4.20 -11.84
C ASN A 519 -19.76 2.88 -11.62
N ILE A 520 -19.17 2.71 -10.42
CA ILE A 520 -18.55 1.46 -9.99
C ILE A 520 -18.93 1.15 -8.54
N GLN A 521 -19.05 -0.15 -8.24
CA GLN A 521 -19.45 -0.66 -6.93
C GLN A 521 -18.47 -1.68 -6.40
N MET A 522 -18.16 -1.58 -5.11
CA MET A 522 -17.44 -2.59 -4.33
C MET A 522 -18.39 -3.27 -3.36
N VAL A 523 -18.28 -4.59 -3.23
CA VAL A 523 -18.97 -5.40 -2.22
C VAL A 523 -17.93 -6.14 -1.40
N ASN A 524 -18.04 -6.09 -0.09
CA ASN A 524 -17.13 -6.73 0.85
C ASN A 524 -17.89 -7.74 1.71
N PHE A 525 -17.41 -8.99 1.75
CA PHE A 525 -17.92 -10.01 2.66
C PHE A 525 -17.08 -10.04 3.93
N TRP A 526 -17.69 -9.72 5.04
CA TRP A 526 -17.11 -9.78 6.38
C TRP A 526 -17.54 -11.07 7.09
N PRO A 527 -16.70 -11.64 7.96
CA PRO A 527 -17.18 -12.72 8.83
C PRO A 527 -18.28 -12.20 9.77
N ASP A 528 -19.23 -13.06 10.14
CA ASP A 528 -20.33 -12.74 11.09
C ASP A 528 -19.81 -12.72 12.53
N ILE A 529 -18.89 -11.80 12.78
CA ILE A 529 -18.33 -11.45 14.09
C ILE A 529 -18.10 -9.94 14.12
N SER A 530 -18.12 -9.33 15.30
CA SER A 530 -17.81 -7.90 15.42
C SER A 530 -16.38 -7.61 14.97
N LEU A 531 -16.13 -6.39 14.45
CA LEU A 531 -14.79 -5.98 14.03
C LEU A 531 -13.79 -6.05 15.19
N ASP A 532 -14.24 -5.75 16.41
CA ASP A 532 -13.42 -5.86 17.62
C ASP A 532 -13.03 -7.31 17.93
N GLU A 533 -13.98 -8.24 17.82
CA GLU A 533 -13.71 -9.68 17.99
C GLU A 533 -12.77 -10.19 16.91
N TYR A 534 -12.96 -9.74 15.66
CA TYR A 534 -12.12 -10.10 14.54
C TYR A 534 -10.65 -9.64 14.74
N ILE A 535 -10.47 -8.41 15.17
CA ILE A 535 -9.14 -7.85 15.44
C ILE A 535 -8.53 -8.49 16.70
N ASN A 536 -9.32 -8.68 17.77
CA ASN A 536 -8.88 -9.33 18.98
C ASN A 536 -8.50 -10.80 18.77
N LEU A 537 -9.18 -11.49 17.87
CA LEU A 537 -8.83 -12.85 17.47
C LEU A 537 -7.46 -12.89 16.82
N LYS A 538 -7.21 -11.95 15.89
CA LYS A 538 -5.89 -11.77 15.27
C LYS A 538 -4.81 -11.47 16.31
N ALA A 539 -5.07 -10.54 17.23
CA ALA A 539 -4.15 -10.20 18.30
C ALA A 539 -3.83 -11.39 19.20
N ARG A 540 -4.83 -12.19 19.56
CA ARG A 540 -4.63 -13.42 20.35
C ARG A 540 -3.71 -14.41 19.64
N VAL A 541 -3.88 -14.60 18.34
CA VAL A 541 -3.02 -15.48 17.55
C VAL A 541 -1.59 -14.95 17.49
N GLU A 542 -1.41 -13.65 17.26
CA GLU A 542 -0.10 -12.99 17.23
C GLU A 542 0.57 -12.98 18.62
N ASN A 543 -0.18 -12.74 19.70
CA ASN A 543 0.33 -12.69 21.08
C ASN A 543 0.63 -14.08 21.64
N ARG A 544 -0.13 -15.13 21.31
CA ARG A 544 0.18 -16.52 21.67
C ARG A 544 1.58 -16.92 21.18
N ALA A 545 1.98 -16.39 20.04
CA ALA A 545 3.33 -16.57 19.51
C ALA A 545 4.41 -15.78 20.26
N LYS A 546 4.10 -14.57 20.70
CA LYS A 546 5.01 -13.76 21.53
C LYS A 546 5.23 -14.40 22.89
N LEU A 547 4.17 -14.87 23.55
CA LEU A 547 4.25 -15.56 24.86
C LEU A 547 5.10 -16.84 24.81
N VAL A 548 5.00 -17.62 23.74
CA VAL A 548 5.84 -18.81 23.54
C VAL A 548 7.31 -18.42 23.31
N ALA A 549 7.58 -17.28 22.67
CA ALA A 549 8.94 -16.76 22.50
C ALA A 549 9.55 -16.26 23.83
N ILE A 550 8.77 -15.58 24.68
CA ILE A 550 9.21 -15.03 25.96
C ILE A 550 9.50 -16.12 26.99
N SER A 551 8.70 -17.17 27.05
CA SER A 551 8.95 -18.32 27.95
C SER A 551 10.29 -19.00 27.70
N SER A 552 10.95 -18.72 26.55
CA SER A 552 12.26 -19.27 26.19
C SER A 552 13.43 -18.31 26.38
N THR A 553 13.21 -17.01 26.64
CA THR A 553 14.28 -15.99 26.72
C THR A 553 14.35 -15.21 28.04
N GLY A 554 13.34 -15.32 28.93
CA GLY A 554 13.40 -14.78 30.30
C GLY A 554 13.41 -13.24 30.40
N GLU A 555 12.98 -12.50 29.37
CA GLU A 555 12.87 -11.04 29.42
C GLU A 555 11.44 -10.57 29.66
N ASP A 556 11.27 -9.74 30.70
CA ASP A 556 10.01 -9.16 31.14
C ASP A 556 9.58 -7.94 30.35
N THR A 557 8.27 -7.77 30.29
CA THR A 557 7.44 -6.62 29.89
C THR A 557 7.10 -6.46 28.41
N ILE A 558 5.80 -6.72 28.16
CA ILE A 558 5.14 -6.30 26.92
C ILE A 558 3.95 -5.45 27.30
N ASP A 559 4.00 -4.21 26.84
CA ASP A 559 2.86 -3.30 26.84
C ASP A 559 1.85 -3.77 25.78
N ASN A 560 0.60 -3.98 26.20
CA ASN A 560 -0.43 -4.70 25.43
C ASN A 560 -1.16 -3.84 24.37
N THR A 561 -0.72 -2.63 24.11
CA THR A 561 -1.28 -1.78 23.06
C THR A 561 -0.29 -1.70 21.90
N ASP A 562 -0.52 -2.55 20.88
CA ASP A 562 0.20 -2.43 19.61
C ASP A 562 -0.45 -1.27 18.80
N PRO A 563 0.22 -0.10 18.69
CA PRO A 563 -0.33 1.06 17.98
C PRO A 563 -0.71 0.75 16.52
N ASP A 564 -0.07 -0.25 15.94
CA ASP A 564 -0.31 -0.71 14.57
C ASP A 564 -1.67 -1.43 14.41
N MET A 565 -2.17 -2.05 15.49
CA MET A 565 -3.46 -2.76 15.47
C MET A 565 -4.65 -1.80 15.47
N GLU A 566 -4.60 -0.77 16.29
CA GLU A 566 -5.65 0.25 16.37
C GLU A 566 -5.72 1.08 15.08
N TYR A 567 -4.56 1.37 14.48
CA TYR A 567 -4.47 2.00 13.19
C TYR A 567 -5.10 1.16 12.07
N ARG A 568 -4.83 -0.15 12.03
CA ARG A 568 -5.45 -1.08 11.07
C ARG A 568 -6.95 -1.22 11.27
N LYS A 569 -7.43 -1.18 12.52
CA LYS A 569 -8.86 -1.16 12.84
C LYS A 569 -9.53 0.05 12.18
N LYS A 570 -8.98 1.23 12.40
CA LYS A 570 -9.48 2.48 11.80
C LYS A 570 -9.48 2.43 10.26
N GLN A 571 -8.44 1.85 9.65
CA GLN A 571 -8.39 1.64 8.21
C GLN A 571 -9.51 0.71 7.70
N LEU A 572 -9.78 -0.38 8.41
CA LEU A 572 -10.86 -1.30 8.06
C LEU A 572 -12.24 -0.68 8.27
N GLU A 573 -12.44 0.09 9.34
CA GLU A 573 -13.66 0.87 9.58
C GLU A 573 -13.91 1.91 8.48
N THR A 574 -12.86 2.59 8.04
CA THR A 574 -12.96 3.54 6.91
C THR A 574 -13.38 2.82 5.63
N LEU A 575 -12.80 1.64 5.33
CA LEU A 575 -13.17 0.84 4.16
C LEU A 575 -14.59 0.28 4.20
N GLN A 576 -15.19 0.14 5.38
CA GLN A 576 -16.61 -0.21 5.49
C GLN A 576 -17.52 0.93 5.05
N ASN A 577 -17.11 2.15 5.24
CA ASN A 577 -17.94 3.34 4.98
C ASN A 577 -17.69 3.97 3.61
N GLU A 578 -16.46 3.95 3.13
CA GLU A 578 -16.08 4.61 1.88
C GLU A 578 -14.96 3.88 1.14
N VAL A 579 -14.84 4.13 -0.16
CA VAL A 579 -13.70 3.66 -0.97
C VAL A 579 -12.61 4.71 -0.93
N VAL A 580 -11.51 4.39 -0.28
CA VAL A 580 -10.35 5.26 -0.09
C VAL A 580 -9.29 5.00 -1.16
N ASP A 581 -8.52 6.01 -1.52
CA ASP A 581 -7.35 5.84 -2.39
C ASP A 581 -6.18 5.20 -1.62
N LEU A 582 -5.31 4.48 -2.35
CA LEU A 582 -4.10 3.86 -1.77
C LEU A 582 -3.22 4.86 -1.04
N GLU A 583 -3.20 6.07 -1.56
CA GLU A 583 -2.42 7.19 -1.04
C GLU A 583 -2.92 7.65 0.33
N ASP A 584 -4.23 7.63 0.54
CA ASP A 584 -4.88 8.01 1.80
C ASP A 584 -4.80 6.89 2.86
N MET A 585 -4.48 5.64 2.46
CA MET A 585 -4.50 4.45 3.34
C MET A 585 -3.11 4.02 3.85
N SER A 586 -2.02 4.31 3.14
CA SER A 586 -0.73 3.65 3.40
C SER A 586 -0.05 4.04 4.70
N SER A 587 -0.23 5.28 5.17
CA SER A 587 0.33 5.76 6.46
C SER A 587 -0.56 6.83 7.09
N GLY A 588 -1.71 7.13 6.49
CA GLY A 588 -2.49 8.35 6.77
C GLY A 588 -1.78 9.61 6.28
N VAL A 589 -0.60 9.47 5.66
CA VAL A 589 0.21 10.59 5.15
C VAL A 589 0.52 10.31 3.68
N ASN A 590 -0.03 11.12 2.81
CA ASN A 590 0.28 11.07 1.39
C ASN A 590 1.57 11.85 1.12
N ILE A 591 2.46 11.31 0.28
CA ILE A 591 3.64 12.07 -0.20
C ILE A 591 3.21 13.39 -0.87
N MET A 592 2.02 13.44 -1.48
CA MET A 592 1.46 14.69 -2.03
C MET A 592 1.22 15.74 -0.96
N ASP A 593 0.76 15.33 0.23
CA ASP A 593 0.55 16.26 1.34
C ASP A 593 1.88 16.79 1.89
N LEU A 594 2.96 16.07 1.62
CA LEU A 594 4.31 16.45 2.00
C LEU A 594 4.99 17.41 1.00
N GLY A 595 4.59 17.41 -0.29
CA GLY A 595 5.30 18.10 -1.38
C GLY A 595 4.65 19.39 -1.90
N LEU A 596 5.42 20.21 -2.63
CA LEU A 596 4.99 21.42 -3.35
C LEU A 596 4.96 21.22 -4.88
N ASN A 597 5.08 19.99 -5.35
CA ASN A 597 5.16 19.65 -6.79
C ASN A 597 3.99 20.18 -7.64
N GLU A 598 2.83 20.36 -7.03
CA GLU A 598 1.64 20.88 -7.71
C GLU A 598 1.83 22.31 -8.20
N PHE A 599 2.46 23.14 -7.37
CA PHE A 599 2.67 24.55 -7.71
C PHE A 599 3.75 24.71 -8.79
N GLN A 600 4.73 23.80 -8.85
CA GLN A 600 5.72 23.75 -9.93
C GLN A 600 5.06 23.48 -11.30
N LEU A 601 4.03 22.61 -11.32
CA LEU A 601 3.27 22.35 -12.55
C LEU A 601 2.45 23.56 -12.99
N ASP A 602 1.83 24.28 -12.05
CA ASP A 602 1.10 25.49 -12.38
C ASP A 602 2.03 26.53 -12.98
N LEU A 603 3.23 26.66 -12.43
CA LEU A 603 4.27 27.54 -12.97
C LEU A 603 4.69 27.11 -14.40
N GLN A 604 4.85 25.80 -14.63
CA GLN A 604 5.20 25.28 -15.96
C GLN A 604 4.08 25.56 -16.97
N LYS A 605 2.82 25.29 -16.64
CA LYS A 605 1.67 25.61 -17.51
C LYS A 605 1.58 27.11 -17.80
N LEU A 606 1.88 27.94 -16.82
CA LEU A 606 1.88 29.37 -16.99
C LEU A 606 2.98 29.83 -17.97
N ARG A 607 4.17 29.23 -17.86
CA ARG A 607 5.27 29.45 -18.81
C ARG A 607 4.96 28.99 -20.23
N GLU A 608 4.34 27.84 -20.38
CA GLU A 608 3.90 27.32 -21.69
C GLU A 608 2.85 28.23 -22.35
N LYS A 609 1.94 28.79 -21.54
CA LYS A 609 0.85 29.65 -22.04
C LYS A 609 1.28 31.09 -22.32
N TYR A 610 2.16 31.66 -21.52
CA TYR A 610 2.50 33.09 -21.53
C TYR A 610 3.97 33.40 -21.85
N GLY A 611 4.83 32.36 -22.05
CA GLY A 611 6.27 32.49 -22.18
C GLY A 611 6.98 32.72 -20.84
N ASP A 612 8.29 33.03 -20.92
CA ASP A 612 9.05 33.39 -19.71
C ASP A 612 8.48 34.67 -19.09
N TYR A 613 8.15 34.57 -17.82
CA TYR A 613 7.47 35.63 -17.10
C TYR A 613 8.45 36.74 -16.77
N GLU A 614 8.23 37.94 -17.29
CA GLU A 614 8.96 39.13 -16.83
C GLU A 614 8.62 39.40 -15.36
N ALA A 615 9.66 39.72 -14.58
CA ALA A 615 9.47 40.04 -13.16
C ALA A 615 8.49 41.22 -13.03
N LYS A 616 7.35 40.99 -12.39
CA LYS A 616 6.38 42.06 -12.11
C LYS A 616 6.85 42.89 -10.92
N PRO A 617 6.44 44.17 -10.85
CA PRO A 617 6.75 44.99 -9.69
C PRO A 617 6.13 44.39 -8.40
N TYR A 618 6.83 44.56 -7.29
CA TYR A 618 6.33 44.11 -5.98
C TYR A 618 5.10 44.95 -5.51
N GLY A 619 4.32 44.36 -4.62
CA GLY A 619 3.09 44.99 -4.08
C GLY A 619 1.86 44.89 -4.99
N ILE A 620 1.90 44.01 -5.98
CA ILE A 620 0.70 43.71 -6.79
C ILE A 620 -0.33 43.02 -5.90
N HIS A 621 -1.60 43.23 -6.19
CA HIS A 621 -2.68 42.57 -5.49
C HIS A 621 -3.76 42.06 -6.41
N ALA A 622 -4.49 41.05 -5.93
CA ALA A 622 -5.70 40.55 -6.54
C ALA A 622 -6.83 40.55 -5.51
N ILE A 623 -8.06 40.52 -5.99
CA ILE A 623 -9.26 40.54 -5.14
C ILE A 623 -10.15 39.36 -5.49
N THR A 624 -10.54 38.59 -4.49
CA THR A 624 -11.39 37.41 -4.66
C THR A 624 -12.54 37.41 -3.65
N LYS A 625 -13.53 36.53 -3.88
CA LYS A 625 -14.69 36.40 -3.02
C LYS A 625 -14.41 35.41 -1.88
N ALA A 626 -14.83 35.77 -0.67
CA ALA A 626 -14.84 34.90 0.50
C ALA A 626 -15.91 33.80 0.36
N ASP A 627 -15.71 32.68 1.03
CA ASP A 627 -16.68 31.60 1.18
C ASP A 627 -16.75 31.09 2.62
N SER A 628 -17.50 30.03 2.88
CA SER A 628 -17.68 29.46 4.23
C SER A 628 -16.37 28.96 4.85
N ASN A 629 -15.40 28.55 4.04
CA ASN A 629 -14.12 27.98 4.46
C ASN A 629 -12.98 29.02 4.42
N HIS A 630 -13.15 30.09 3.64
CA HIS A 630 -12.16 31.16 3.45
C HIS A 630 -12.79 32.50 3.83
N PRO A 631 -12.71 32.87 5.11
CA PRO A 631 -13.33 34.11 5.61
C PRO A 631 -12.64 35.36 5.02
N ALA A 632 -13.36 36.47 5.04
CA ALA A 632 -12.83 37.76 4.57
C ALA A 632 -11.55 38.16 5.32
N GLY A 633 -10.53 38.55 4.56
CA GLY A 633 -9.21 38.86 5.09
C GLY A 633 -8.19 39.13 4.00
N VAL A 634 -6.92 38.95 4.31
CA VAL A 634 -5.80 39.17 3.38
C VAL A 634 -4.77 38.04 3.51
N ILE A 635 -4.32 37.54 2.38
CA ILE A 635 -3.14 36.66 2.32
C ILE A 635 -1.96 37.52 1.88
N PHE A 636 -0.96 37.66 2.74
CA PHE A 636 0.28 38.37 2.42
C PHE A 636 1.38 37.41 2.01
N VAL A 637 2.10 37.76 0.95
CA VAL A 637 3.32 37.10 0.50
C VAL A 637 4.49 38.05 0.74
N LEU A 638 5.36 37.68 1.68
CA LEU A 638 6.47 38.50 2.16
C LEU A 638 7.80 37.81 1.83
N ARG A 639 8.84 38.58 1.61
CA ARG A 639 10.21 38.10 1.45
C ARG A 639 11.08 38.65 2.55
N ASN A 640 11.81 37.78 3.25
CA ASN A 640 12.84 38.24 4.19
C ASN A 640 14.02 38.86 3.39
N ARG A 641 14.44 40.07 3.78
CA ARG A 641 15.55 40.77 3.15
C ARG A 641 16.90 40.21 3.54
N ASN A 642 16.99 39.50 4.64
CA ASN A 642 18.20 38.86 5.12
C ASN A 642 18.27 37.40 4.66
N ASN A 643 18.77 37.17 3.45
CA ASN A 643 18.81 35.86 2.82
C ASN A 643 19.93 34.93 3.33
N ALA A 644 20.75 35.31 4.27
CA ALA A 644 22.01 34.62 4.55
C ALA A 644 21.85 33.26 5.22
N MET A 645 20.75 33.01 5.92
CA MET A 645 20.42 31.73 6.55
C MET A 645 18.92 31.55 6.66
N ASN A 646 18.43 30.31 6.51
CA ASN A 646 17.07 29.94 6.90
C ASN A 646 16.98 29.95 8.43
N ILE A 647 16.65 31.13 8.99
CA ILE A 647 16.55 31.36 10.42
C ILE A 647 15.41 30.57 11.03
N ASP A 648 14.40 30.35 10.24
CA ASP A 648 13.21 29.60 10.60
C ASP A 648 13.20 28.23 9.90
N LYS A 649 13.78 27.24 10.58
CA LYS A 649 13.91 25.86 10.06
C LYS A 649 12.57 25.20 9.70
N GLN A 650 11.45 25.79 10.09
CA GLN A 650 10.11 25.27 9.81
C GLN A 650 9.46 25.95 8.61
N ASN A 651 9.94 27.08 8.16
CA ASN A 651 9.42 27.74 6.97
C ASN A 651 9.94 27.09 5.68
N ARG A 652 9.09 26.33 5.04
CA ARG A 652 9.38 25.57 3.79
C ARG A 652 9.62 26.45 2.57
N LEU A 653 9.21 27.71 2.61
CA LEU A 653 9.33 28.65 1.50
C LEU A 653 10.37 29.74 1.77
N HIS A 654 11.22 29.59 2.79
CA HIS A 654 12.27 30.60 3.04
C HIS A 654 13.03 30.95 1.74
N PRO A 655 13.28 32.20 1.41
CA PRO A 655 13.05 33.40 2.21
C PRO A 655 11.64 34.01 2.14
N PHE A 656 10.67 33.30 1.56
CA PHE A 656 9.30 33.78 1.44
C PHE A 656 8.45 33.33 2.64
N TYR A 657 7.58 34.22 3.09
CA TYR A 657 6.67 34.01 4.22
C TYR A 657 5.25 34.33 3.80
N LEU A 658 4.32 33.42 4.05
CA LEU A 658 2.90 33.56 3.74
C LEU A 658 2.12 33.61 5.04
N VAL A 659 1.18 34.55 5.12
CA VAL A 659 0.29 34.68 6.27
C VAL A 659 -1.11 35.02 5.78
N TYR A 660 -2.12 34.25 6.21
CA TYR A 660 -3.52 34.55 5.99
C TYR A 660 -4.13 35.11 7.28
N ILE A 661 -4.54 36.37 7.24
CA ILE A 661 -5.13 37.09 8.37
C ILE A 661 -6.55 37.53 8.01
N ALA A 662 -7.51 37.32 8.91
CA ALA A 662 -8.88 37.78 8.76
C ALA A 662 -8.98 39.29 8.99
N GLU A 663 -10.06 39.93 8.52
CA GLU A 663 -10.30 41.35 8.70
C GLU A 663 -10.34 41.78 10.17
N ASN A 664 -10.67 40.88 11.10
CA ASN A 664 -10.70 41.14 12.55
C ASN A 664 -9.33 40.96 13.23
N GLY A 665 -8.28 40.73 12.45
CA GLY A 665 -6.91 40.53 12.96
C GLY A 665 -6.60 39.10 13.41
N LYS A 666 -7.52 38.14 13.31
CA LYS A 666 -7.26 36.75 13.67
C LYS A 666 -6.44 36.08 12.58
N ILE A 667 -5.34 35.43 12.95
CA ILE A 667 -4.55 34.59 12.03
C ILE A 667 -5.36 33.33 11.70
N ILE A 668 -5.57 33.11 10.42
CA ILE A 668 -6.25 31.92 9.86
C ILE A 668 -5.22 30.84 9.59
N SER A 669 -4.10 31.20 8.96
CA SER A 669 -2.97 30.33 8.71
C SER A 669 -1.67 31.15 8.67
N ASN A 670 -0.58 30.55 9.13
CA ASN A 670 0.73 31.23 9.23
C ASN A 670 1.79 30.54 8.36
N HIS A 671 2.99 31.09 8.34
CA HIS A 671 4.13 30.68 7.53
C HIS A 671 4.68 29.27 7.85
N PHE A 672 4.25 28.62 8.92
CA PHE A 672 4.63 27.23 9.22
C PHE A 672 3.85 26.22 8.39
N ASN A 673 2.66 26.59 7.91
CA ASN A 673 1.90 25.78 6.98
C ASN A 673 1.70 26.49 5.63
N PRO A 674 2.78 26.76 4.90
CA PRO A 674 2.72 27.52 3.66
C PRO A 674 1.97 26.76 2.55
N LYS A 675 1.96 25.41 2.59
CA LYS A 675 1.20 24.61 1.63
C LYS A 675 -0.28 24.91 1.73
N LYS A 676 -0.84 24.95 2.92
CA LYS A 676 -2.27 25.29 3.14
C LYS A 676 -2.59 26.66 2.56
N ILE A 677 -1.76 27.65 2.80
CA ILE A 677 -1.98 29.02 2.27
C ILE A 677 -1.88 29.03 0.74
N LEU A 678 -0.93 28.30 0.17
CA LEU A 678 -0.82 28.16 -1.29
C LEU A 678 -2.03 27.44 -1.89
N ASP A 679 -2.54 26.40 -1.22
CA ASP A 679 -3.76 25.71 -1.62
C ASP A 679 -4.97 26.64 -1.55
N ASP A 680 -5.10 27.44 -0.47
CA ASP A 680 -6.13 28.45 -0.32
C ASP A 680 -6.04 29.52 -1.44
N MET A 681 -4.85 30.03 -1.70
CA MET A 681 -4.60 30.99 -2.80
C MET A 681 -4.99 30.40 -4.16
N ARG A 682 -4.57 29.17 -4.41
CA ARG A 682 -4.89 28.44 -5.65
C ARG A 682 -6.39 28.25 -5.80
N TYR A 683 -7.10 27.80 -4.76
CA TYR A 683 -8.53 27.63 -4.76
C TYR A 683 -9.26 28.96 -5.00
N LEU A 684 -8.85 30.00 -4.32
CA LEU A 684 -9.45 31.33 -4.41
C LEU A 684 -9.22 32.01 -5.78
N SER A 685 -8.11 31.70 -6.46
CA SER A 685 -7.71 32.30 -7.74
C SER A 685 -7.89 31.41 -8.97
N SER A 686 -8.10 30.09 -8.80
CA SER A 686 -8.25 29.13 -9.91
C SER A 686 -9.39 29.51 -10.84
N GLU A 687 -9.14 29.43 -12.17
CA GLU A 687 -10.11 29.71 -13.24
C GLU A 687 -10.70 31.12 -13.28
N LYS A 688 -10.25 32.03 -12.41
CA LYS A 688 -10.75 33.42 -12.32
C LYS A 688 -9.79 34.34 -13.06
N SER A 689 -9.85 34.32 -14.39
CA SER A 689 -9.03 35.21 -15.26
C SER A 689 -9.62 36.62 -15.42
N VAL A 690 -10.87 36.83 -15.00
CA VAL A 690 -11.58 38.12 -15.11
C VAL A 690 -11.80 38.70 -13.71
N PRO A 691 -11.48 39.98 -13.50
CA PRO A 691 -11.76 40.65 -12.22
C PRO A 691 -13.25 40.61 -11.86
N ILE A 692 -13.54 40.43 -10.59
CA ILE A 692 -14.90 40.52 -10.07
C ILE A 692 -15.23 42.02 -9.87
N GLU A 693 -15.86 42.65 -10.83
CA GLU A 693 -16.02 44.10 -10.92
C GLU A 693 -16.57 44.71 -9.64
N ASN A 694 -17.62 44.11 -9.03
CA ASN A 694 -18.25 44.65 -7.80
C ASN A 694 -17.23 44.66 -6.63
N LEU A 695 -16.40 43.63 -6.48
CA LEU A 695 -15.41 43.56 -5.40
C LEU A 695 -14.26 44.54 -5.64
N VAL A 696 -13.85 44.72 -6.89
CA VAL A 696 -12.82 45.71 -7.27
C VAL A 696 -13.33 47.12 -7.04
N GLN A 697 -14.54 47.43 -7.42
CA GLN A 697 -15.15 48.76 -7.18
C GLN A 697 -15.28 49.04 -5.68
N SER A 698 -15.74 48.08 -4.89
CA SER A 698 -15.81 48.18 -3.44
C SER A 698 -14.44 48.42 -2.79
N PHE A 699 -13.39 47.71 -3.27
CA PHE A 699 -12.03 47.91 -2.81
C PHE A 699 -11.51 49.30 -3.17
N ASN A 700 -11.73 49.75 -4.39
CA ASN A 700 -11.31 51.11 -4.84
C ASN A 700 -11.98 52.21 -4.08
N ILE A 701 -13.25 52.06 -3.74
CA ILE A 701 -13.97 53.03 -2.90
C ILE A 701 -13.39 53.04 -1.48
N GLU A 702 -13.19 51.88 -0.88
CA GLU A 702 -12.63 51.73 0.48
C GLU A 702 -11.23 52.32 0.60
N THR A 703 -10.39 52.12 -0.43
CA THR A 703 -8.99 52.55 -0.43
C THR A 703 -8.77 53.93 -1.06
N LEU A 704 -9.83 54.61 -1.45
CA LEU A 704 -9.72 55.89 -2.20
C LEU A 704 -8.84 55.72 -3.45
N GLU A 705 -9.09 54.67 -4.27
CA GLU A 705 -8.29 54.28 -5.42
C GLU A 705 -6.83 53.98 -5.06
N GLY A 706 -6.61 53.31 -3.93
CA GLY A 706 -5.28 52.97 -3.43
C GLY A 706 -4.52 54.05 -2.70
N LYS A 707 -5.12 55.22 -2.49
CA LYS A 707 -4.49 56.34 -1.75
C LYS A 707 -4.53 56.16 -0.23
N ASP A 708 -5.51 55.43 0.29
CA ASP A 708 -5.59 55.09 1.69
C ASP A 708 -5.55 53.55 1.89
N MET A 709 -4.39 53.06 2.23
CA MET A 709 -4.15 51.62 2.50
C MET A 709 -4.02 51.34 4.00
N SER A 710 -4.45 52.25 4.87
CA SER A 710 -4.27 52.17 6.32
C SER A 710 -4.83 50.85 6.91
N LYS A 711 -5.98 50.38 6.48
CA LYS A 711 -6.55 49.12 6.91
C LYS A 711 -5.62 47.94 6.61
N TYR A 712 -5.17 47.85 5.37
CA TYR A 712 -4.29 46.75 4.90
C TYR A 712 -2.89 46.83 5.53
N SER A 713 -2.36 48.03 5.75
CA SER A 713 -1.09 48.23 6.44
C SER A 713 -1.16 47.80 7.92
N ASN A 714 -2.30 48.05 8.59
CA ASN A 714 -2.51 47.58 9.94
C ASN A 714 -2.60 46.05 10.02
N LEU A 715 -3.29 45.40 9.06
CA LEU A 715 -3.34 43.94 8.98
C LEU A 715 -1.96 43.33 8.66
N LEU A 716 -1.16 43.97 7.81
CA LEU A 716 0.21 43.56 7.52
C LEU A 716 1.09 43.62 8.77
N ASN A 717 1.01 44.72 9.56
CA ASN A 717 1.74 44.83 10.83
C ASN A 717 1.33 43.68 11.78
N GLN A 718 0.04 43.43 11.97
CA GLN A 718 -0.44 42.34 12.81
C GLN A 718 0.02 40.97 12.32
N ALA A 719 0.07 40.73 10.99
CA ALA A 719 0.60 39.52 10.42
C ALA A 719 2.07 39.32 10.74
N ILE A 720 2.88 40.36 10.63
CA ILE A 720 4.31 40.34 10.96
C ILE A 720 4.54 40.14 12.46
N ASP A 721 3.78 40.87 13.31
CA ASP A 721 3.85 40.72 14.78
C ASP A 721 3.51 39.27 15.19
N SER A 722 2.53 38.65 14.52
CA SER A 722 2.18 37.24 14.78
C SER A 722 3.33 36.28 14.45
N MET A 723 4.08 36.52 13.38
CA MET A 723 5.22 35.66 13.02
C MET A 723 6.34 35.76 14.08
N ILE A 724 6.56 36.95 14.61
CA ILE A 724 7.55 37.19 15.66
C ILE A 724 7.12 36.48 16.96
N SER A 725 5.87 36.64 17.39
CA SER A 725 5.33 36.03 18.62
C SER A 725 5.35 34.52 18.60
N VAL A 726 4.96 33.89 17.48
CA VAL A 726 4.96 32.45 17.35
C VAL A 726 6.39 31.87 17.37
N LYS A 727 7.35 32.60 16.81
CA LYS A 727 8.76 32.21 16.88
C LYS A 727 9.27 32.27 18.33
N GLU A 728 8.98 33.32 19.08
CA GLU A 728 9.36 33.44 20.47
C GLU A 728 8.79 32.34 21.36
N GLU A 729 7.52 31.95 21.17
CA GLU A 729 6.88 30.82 21.87
C GLU A 729 7.60 29.51 21.59
N LYS A 730 7.92 29.22 20.33
CA LYS A 730 8.59 27.96 19.94
C LYS A 730 10.06 27.94 20.40
N ASP A 731 10.74 29.05 20.40
CA ASP A 731 12.11 29.14 20.93
C ASP A 731 12.14 28.90 22.45
N ILE A 732 11.13 29.34 23.18
CA ILE A 732 10.94 29.03 24.61
C ILE A 732 10.70 27.55 24.81
N ASP A 733 9.81 26.93 24.03
CA ASP A 733 9.51 25.48 24.12
C ASP A 733 10.74 24.62 23.79
N SER A 734 11.60 25.07 22.85
CA SER A 734 12.85 24.38 22.50
C SER A 734 13.90 24.39 23.62
N LEU A 735 13.88 25.38 24.52
CA LEU A 735 14.74 25.45 25.70
C LEU A 735 14.43 24.34 26.73
N PHE A 736 13.21 23.84 26.72
CA PHE A 736 12.75 22.78 27.64
C PHE A 736 12.84 21.38 27.04
N THR A 737 13.19 21.23 25.75
CA THR A 737 13.40 19.96 25.09
C THR A 737 14.87 19.52 25.14
N THR A 738 15.12 18.28 25.56
CA THR A 738 16.48 17.72 25.70
C THR A 738 17.14 17.60 24.31
N GLY A 739 18.18 18.43 24.07
CA GLY A 739 18.92 18.45 22.80
C GLY A 739 18.64 19.66 21.90
N GLY A 740 17.81 20.59 22.31
CA GLY A 740 17.59 21.86 21.64
C GLY A 740 18.77 22.81 21.86
N THR A 741 19.40 23.27 20.78
CA THR A 741 20.38 24.37 20.80
C THR A 741 19.71 25.56 20.15
N THR A 742 19.39 26.58 20.93
CA THR A 742 19.05 27.91 20.42
C THR A 742 20.31 28.61 19.96
N ALA A 743 20.49 28.74 18.66
CA ALA A 743 21.44 29.73 18.13
C ALA A 743 20.70 31.07 18.07
N LEU A 744 21.01 31.94 19.01
CA LEU A 744 20.53 33.32 19.11
C LEU A 744 21.07 34.24 17.97
N GLU A 745 21.24 33.74 16.77
CA GLU A 745 21.76 34.50 15.64
C GLU A 745 20.66 34.82 14.63
N ASN A 746 20.29 36.09 14.59
CA ASN A 746 19.39 36.78 13.66
C ASN A 746 17.91 36.81 14.04
N ASP A 747 17.55 37.75 14.88
CA ASP A 747 16.15 38.05 15.22
C ASP A 747 15.43 38.78 14.07
N ILE A 748 14.16 38.39 13.82
CA ILE A 748 13.23 39.20 13.05
C ILE A 748 12.81 40.36 13.97
N ASN A 749 13.18 41.61 13.62
CA ASN A 749 12.95 42.77 14.45
C ASN A 749 11.70 43.57 14.05
N GLY A 750 11.03 43.24 12.95
CA GLY A 750 9.82 43.90 12.54
C GLY A 750 9.66 44.12 11.03
N LEU A 751 8.81 45.09 10.68
CA LEU A 751 8.42 45.38 9.29
C LEU A 751 9.60 45.58 8.32
N ASN A 752 10.72 46.15 8.82
CA ASN A 752 11.88 46.48 8.00
C ASN A 752 12.64 45.24 7.48
N ASP A 753 12.42 44.09 8.09
CA ASP A 753 13.08 42.86 7.70
C ASP A 753 12.37 42.18 6.52
N PHE A 754 11.16 42.63 6.18
CA PHE A 754 10.35 42.05 5.13
C PHE A 754 10.16 43.03 3.95
N GLU A 755 9.97 42.43 2.78
CA GLU A 755 9.55 43.07 1.56
C GLU A 755 8.22 42.47 1.14
N LEU A 756 7.19 43.29 0.92
CA LEU A 756 5.91 42.83 0.43
C LEU A 756 6.03 42.50 -1.07
N ILE A 757 5.88 41.24 -1.40
CA ILE A 757 5.92 40.76 -2.80
C ILE A 757 4.55 40.89 -3.44
N ASP A 758 3.53 40.34 -2.81
CA ASP A 758 2.16 40.29 -3.34
C ASP A 758 1.14 40.16 -2.18
N PHE A 759 -0.13 40.44 -2.44
CA PHE A 759 -1.19 40.13 -1.49
C PHE A 759 -2.53 39.85 -2.19
N LEU A 760 -3.27 38.90 -1.62
CA LEU A 760 -4.61 38.51 -2.10
C LEU A 760 -5.65 38.98 -1.10
N VAL A 761 -6.56 39.85 -1.55
CA VAL A 761 -7.66 40.36 -0.72
C VAL A 761 -8.87 39.45 -0.90
N VAL A 762 -9.33 38.83 0.18
CA VAL A 762 -10.50 37.96 0.25
C VAL A 762 -11.64 38.77 0.86
N ARG A 763 -12.71 39.04 0.09
CA ARG A 763 -13.81 39.92 0.51
C ARG A 763 -15.14 39.17 0.63
N GLY A 764 -15.92 39.50 1.65
CA GLY A 764 -17.34 39.17 1.71
C GLY A 764 -18.14 39.92 0.64
N GLU A 765 -19.34 39.48 0.40
CA GLU A 765 -20.28 40.20 -0.49
C GLU A 765 -20.64 41.58 0.04
#